data_cdc53835ef293dcfc47dd1504315bc35
#
_entry.id   cdc53835ef293dcfc47dd1504315bc35
#
_cell.length_a   1.000
_cell.length_b   1.000
_cell.length_c   1.000
_cell.angle_alpha   90.00
_cell.angle_beta   90.00
_cell.angle_gamma   90.00
#
_symmetry.space_group_name_H-M   'P 1'
#
loop_
_entity.id
_entity.type
_entity.pdbx_description
1 polymer ?
#
loop_
_entity_poly.entity_id
_entity_poly.type
_entity_poly.pdbx_seq_one_letter_code
_entity_poly.pdbx_strand_id
1 'polypeptide(L)'
;MPVITLPDGSQRHFDHRVSPMDVARDIGPGLAKACIAGRVNGELVDAGDLIESDAQLAIITIKDEDGLEIMRHSCAHLLGHAIKQLWPDTKMAIGPVIDNGFYYDVDIDRTLTQEDLDLLEKRMHELADKDYDVIKKKVSWQEARDTFAERGEIYKVAILDENISHDDRPGLYHHEEYVDMCRGPHVPNMRFCHHFKLQKTSGAYWRGDSKNKMLQRIYGTAWADKKQLNAYLQCLEEAAKRDHRKIGKQLDLYHMQEEAPGMVFWHNDGWTIFRELEAFVRMKLKEYQYQEVKGPFMMDRVLWEKTGHWENYKDAMFTTASENREYCIKPMNCPGHVQIFNQGLKSYRDLPLRMGEFGSCHRNEPSGSLHGLMRVRGFTQDDAHIFCTEEQVRAEVNECIRMVYDVYGTFGFDKIAVKLSTRPEKRIGTDDMWTRAEEDLAAALTENGIPFEYQPGEGAFYGPKIEFTLHDCLDRAWQCGTVQLDFFLPGRLGASYVGENNDRVVPVMIHRAILGSMERFIGILTEEYAGFYPTWIAPVQVVVMNITDSQSDYVQQLTKKLQDAGIRVKADLRNEKIGFKIREHTLRRVPYMLVCGDKEVEAGKVAVRTRRGKDLGSLDVNEVVDKLLKEIRSRSLHQLEE
;
A
#
# COMPACT_ATOMS: atom_id res chain seq x y z
N MET A 1 -11.08 -4.65 -48.44
CA MET A 1 -11.21 -6.07 -48.05
C MET A 1 -10.09 -6.36 -47.07
N PRO A 2 -10.39 -6.38 -45.77
CA PRO A 2 -9.33 -6.49 -44.77
C PRO A 2 -8.79 -7.90 -44.67
N VAL A 3 -7.47 -8.01 -44.47
CA VAL A 3 -6.78 -9.21 -44.03
C VAL A 3 -6.52 -9.07 -42.54
N ILE A 4 -7.11 -9.96 -41.75
CA ILE A 4 -6.98 -9.96 -40.29
C ILE A 4 -5.92 -10.97 -39.90
N THR A 5 -4.84 -10.49 -39.26
CA THR A 5 -3.77 -11.34 -38.71
C THR A 5 -4.01 -11.57 -37.25
N LEU A 6 -4.14 -12.83 -36.84
CA LEU A 6 -4.37 -13.27 -35.46
C LEU A 6 -3.03 -13.39 -34.69
N PRO A 7 -3.04 -13.49 -33.35
CA PRO A 7 -1.83 -13.56 -32.53
C PRO A 7 -0.94 -14.79 -32.83
N ASP A 8 -1.52 -15.88 -33.36
CA ASP A 8 -0.78 -17.09 -33.79
C ASP A 8 -0.14 -16.95 -35.18
N GLY A 9 -0.27 -15.78 -35.81
CA GLY A 9 0.22 -15.48 -37.17
C GLY A 9 -0.70 -15.95 -38.30
N SER A 10 -1.82 -16.62 -38.01
CA SER A 10 -2.78 -17.02 -39.03
C SER A 10 -3.53 -15.80 -39.61
N GLN A 11 -3.86 -15.87 -40.90
CA GLN A 11 -4.54 -14.79 -41.62
C GLN A 11 -5.95 -15.22 -42.02
N ARG A 12 -6.89 -14.29 -41.87
CA ARG A 12 -8.28 -14.42 -42.31
C ARG A 12 -8.60 -13.33 -43.31
N HIS A 13 -9.13 -13.71 -44.47
CA HIS A 13 -9.48 -12.82 -45.56
C HIS A 13 -10.99 -12.61 -45.59
N PHE A 14 -11.41 -11.34 -45.60
CA PHE A 14 -12.83 -11.00 -45.67
C PHE A 14 -13.09 -10.11 -46.90
N ASP A 15 -14.23 -10.28 -47.53
CA ASP A 15 -14.67 -9.52 -48.68
C ASP A 15 -15.47 -8.25 -48.35
N HIS A 16 -15.72 -8.04 -47.04
CA HIS A 16 -16.39 -6.86 -46.48
C HIS A 16 -15.72 -6.42 -45.18
N ARG A 17 -16.11 -5.27 -44.65
CA ARG A 17 -15.68 -4.79 -43.33
C ARG A 17 -16.15 -5.77 -42.26
N VAL A 18 -15.32 -6.05 -41.27
CA VAL A 18 -15.61 -7.02 -40.20
C VAL A 18 -15.38 -6.39 -38.86
N SER A 19 -16.13 -6.86 -37.88
CA SER A 19 -15.91 -6.53 -36.46
C SER A 19 -15.12 -7.64 -35.76
N PRO A 20 -14.52 -7.35 -34.59
CA PRO A 20 -13.95 -8.42 -33.73
C PRO A 20 -14.92 -9.57 -33.46
N MET A 21 -16.22 -9.26 -33.30
CA MET A 21 -17.26 -10.26 -33.14
C MET A 21 -17.46 -11.15 -34.37
N ASP A 22 -17.40 -10.56 -35.58
CA ASP A 22 -17.54 -11.32 -36.83
C ASP A 22 -16.35 -12.25 -37.03
N VAL A 23 -15.13 -11.79 -36.75
CA VAL A 23 -13.92 -12.62 -36.77
C VAL A 23 -14.00 -13.73 -35.72
N ALA A 24 -14.49 -13.44 -34.51
CA ALA A 24 -14.69 -14.45 -33.48
C ALA A 24 -15.71 -15.52 -33.90
N ARG A 25 -16.78 -15.14 -34.63
CA ARG A 25 -17.77 -16.09 -35.21
C ARG A 25 -17.17 -16.96 -36.29
N ASP A 26 -16.32 -16.38 -37.15
CA ASP A 26 -15.61 -17.12 -38.20
C ASP A 26 -14.63 -18.16 -37.64
N ILE A 27 -13.95 -17.83 -36.50
CA ILE A 27 -13.06 -18.76 -35.82
C ILE A 27 -13.86 -19.89 -35.15
N GLY A 28 -14.98 -19.57 -34.50
CA GLY A 28 -15.85 -20.59 -33.90
C GLY A 28 -16.86 -20.06 -32.89
N PRO A 29 -17.97 -20.79 -32.69
CA PRO A 29 -19.09 -20.35 -31.85
C PRO A 29 -18.71 -20.18 -30.37
N GLY A 30 -17.74 -20.93 -29.87
CA GLY A 30 -17.25 -20.82 -28.50
C GLY A 30 -16.55 -19.48 -28.26
N LEU A 31 -15.70 -19.05 -29.19
CA LEU A 31 -15.00 -17.78 -29.11
C LEU A 31 -15.97 -16.61 -29.29
N ALA A 32 -16.91 -16.70 -30.23
CA ALA A 32 -17.95 -15.70 -30.42
C ALA A 32 -18.78 -15.46 -29.15
N LYS A 33 -19.12 -16.53 -28.42
CA LYS A 33 -19.85 -16.43 -27.15
C LYS A 33 -19.02 -15.78 -26.05
N ALA A 34 -17.69 -15.95 -26.08
CA ALA A 34 -16.77 -15.41 -25.09
C ALA A 34 -16.24 -14.00 -25.43
N CYS A 35 -16.39 -13.56 -26.68
CA CYS A 35 -15.87 -12.28 -27.17
C CYS A 35 -16.52 -11.10 -26.44
N ILE A 36 -15.70 -10.26 -25.83
CA ILE A 36 -16.10 -9.01 -25.16
C ILE A 36 -15.69 -7.80 -25.98
N ALA A 37 -14.48 -7.84 -26.55
CA ALA A 37 -13.87 -6.73 -27.27
C ALA A 37 -12.81 -7.26 -28.25
N GLY A 38 -12.14 -6.37 -28.97
CA GLY A 38 -10.95 -6.67 -29.74
C GLY A 38 -9.80 -5.72 -29.43
N ARG A 39 -8.56 -6.19 -29.61
CA ARG A 39 -7.37 -5.33 -29.67
C ARG A 39 -6.90 -5.27 -31.11
N VAL A 40 -7.15 -4.13 -31.77
CA VAL A 40 -6.84 -3.87 -33.17
C VAL A 40 -5.59 -3.02 -33.25
N ASN A 41 -4.50 -3.53 -33.84
CA ASN A 41 -3.21 -2.82 -33.94
C ASN A 41 -2.71 -2.23 -32.61
N GLY A 42 -2.98 -2.91 -31.51
CA GLY A 42 -2.60 -2.50 -30.16
C GLY A 42 -3.68 -1.70 -29.41
N GLU A 43 -4.70 -1.18 -30.06
CA GLU A 43 -5.78 -0.40 -29.44
C GLU A 43 -7.01 -1.27 -29.12
N LEU A 44 -7.61 -1.04 -27.93
CA LEU A 44 -8.85 -1.71 -27.53
C LEU A 44 -10.05 -1.07 -28.24
N VAL A 45 -10.90 -1.93 -28.84
CA VAL A 45 -12.12 -1.52 -29.53
C VAL A 45 -13.30 -2.39 -29.10
N ASP A 46 -14.52 -1.86 -29.23
CA ASP A 46 -15.73 -2.63 -28.97
C ASP A 46 -15.87 -3.83 -29.92
N ALA A 47 -16.49 -4.90 -29.43
CA ALA A 47 -16.67 -6.12 -30.22
C ALA A 47 -17.41 -5.90 -31.56
N GLY A 48 -18.22 -4.83 -31.64
CA GLY A 48 -18.98 -4.44 -32.83
C GLY A 48 -18.32 -3.36 -33.71
N ASP A 49 -17.16 -2.79 -33.30
CA ASP A 49 -16.50 -1.75 -34.09
C ASP A 49 -15.94 -2.34 -35.40
N LEU A 50 -16.15 -1.64 -36.52
CA LEU A 50 -15.76 -2.15 -37.84
C LEU A 50 -14.29 -1.91 -38.14
N ILE A 51 -13.60 -2.92 -38.61
CA ILE A 51 -12.23 -2.91 -39.12
C ILE A 51 -12.31 -2.77 -40.64
N GLU A 52 -11.76 -1.68 -41.17
CA GLU A 52 -11.88 -1.30 -42.58
C GLU A 52 -10.67 -1.66 -43.46
N SER A 53 -9.52 -1.90 -42.83
CA SER A 53 -8.24 -2.18 -43.47
C SER A 53 -7.53 -3.37 -42.84
N ASP A 54 -6.43 -3.82 -43.43
CA ASP A 54 -5.58 -4.87 -42.87
C ASP A 54 -5.15 -4.52 -41.48
N ALA A 55 -5.29 -5.46 -40.57
CA ALA A 55 -5.03 -5.25 -39.13
C ALA A 55 -4.58 -6.50 -38.40
N GLN A 56 -3.83 -6.29 -37.33
CA GLN A 56 -3.60 -7.31 -36.29
C GLN A 56 -4.78 -7.27 -35.31
N LEU A 57 -5.36 -8.42 -35.00
CA LEU A 57 -6.49 -8.52 -34.09
C LEU A 57 -6.28 -9.62 -33.06
N ALA A 58 -6.36 -9.26 -31.78
CA ALA A 58 -6.56 -10.20 -30.69
C ALA A 58 -8.01 -10.08 -30.17
N ILE A 59 -8.71 -11.21 -30.06
CA ILE A 59 -10.05 -11.27 -29.47
C ILE A 59 -9.89 -11.26 -27.94
N ILE A 60 -10.55 -10.32 -27.28
CA ILE A 60 -10.54 -10.16 -25.83
C ILE A 60 -11.74 -10.86 -25.20
N THR A 61 -11.47 -11.65 -24.17
CA THR A 61 -12.48 -12.40 -23.42
C THR A 61 -12.44 -11.98 -21.93
N ILE A 62 -13.43 -12.40 -21.15
CA ILE A 62 -13.49 -12.10 -19.70
C ILE A 62 -12.32 -12.69 -18.90
N LYS A 63 -11.57 -13.63 -19.48
CA LYS A 63 -10.40 -14.25 -18.83
C LYS A 63 -9.14 -13.42 -18.97
N ASP A 64 -9.14 -12.48 -19.91
CA ASP A 64 -8.05 -11.57 -20.14
C ASP A 64 -8.16 -10.39 -19.15
N GLU A 65 -7.05 -9.81 -18.76
CA GLU A 65 -7.01 -8.67 -17.83
C GLU A 65 -7.82 -7.48 -18.38
N ASP A 66 -7.61 -7.14 -19.64
CA ASP A 66 -8.41 -6.11 -20.33
C ASP A 66 -9.91 -6.44 -20.32
N GLY A 67 -10.28 -7.72 -20.50
CA GLY A 67 -11.67 -8.15 -20.49
C GLY A 67 -12.34 -7.97 -19.14
N LEU A 68 -11.60 -8.19 -18.06
CA LEU A 68 -12.09 -7.94 -16.71
C LEU A 68 -12.28 -6.45 -16.45
N GLU A 69 -11.37 -5.59 -16.93
CA GLU A 69 -11.48 -4.14 -16.84
C GLU A 69 -12.69 -3.62 -17.63
N ILE A 70 -12.89 -4.08 -18.87
CA ILE A 70 -14.05 -3.74 -19.71
C ILE A 70 -15.37 -4.14 -19.03
N MET A 71 -15.41 -5.30 -18.40
CA MET A 71 -16.58 -5.77 -17.67
C MET A 71 -16.86 -4.90 -16.44
N ARG A 72 -15.83 -4.50 -15.68
CA ARG A 72 -15.95 -3.58 -14.54
C ARG A 72 -16.50 -2.21 -14.98
N HIS A 73 -16.01 -1.70 -16.11
CA HIS A 73 -16.52 -0.45 -16.71
C HIS A 73 -18.01 -0.59 -17.08
N SER A 74 -18.39 -1.71 -17.65
CA SER A 74 -19.78 -1.99 -18.00
C SER A 74 -20.67 -2.16 -16.77
N CYS A 75 -20.14 -2.70 -15.66
CA CYS A 75 -20.86 -2.73 -14.38
C CYS A 75 -21.08 -1.33 -13.79
N ALA A 76 -20.19 -0.36 -14.05
CA ALA A 76 -20.43 1.03 -13.67
C ALA A 76 -21.64 1.62 -14.45
N HIS A 77 -21.75 1.34 -15.76
CA HIS A 77 -22.91 1.74 -16.54
C HIS A 77 -24.20 1.02 -16.10
N LEU A 78 -24.12 -0.28 -15.75
CA LEU A 78 -25.24 -1.03 -15.16
C LEU A 78 -25.71 -0.41 -13.85
N LEU A 79 -24.78 0.04 -13.00
CA LEU A 79 -25.11 0.81 -11.79
C LEU A 79 -25.83 2.12 -12.14
N GLY A 80 -25.34 2.87 -13.13
CA GLY A 80 -25.98 4.08 -13.62
C GLY A 80 -27.41 3.83 -14.11
N HIS A 81 -27.61 2.77 -14.87
CA HIS A 81 -28.95 2.34 -15.34
C HIS A 81 -29.87 2.02 -14.17
N ALA A 82 -29.42 1.25 -13.18
CA ALA A 82 -30.20 0.93 -11.98
C ALA A 82 -30.58 2.18 -11.18
N ILE A 83 -29.63 3.12 -11.00
CA ILE A 83 -29.87 4.38 -10.31
C ILE A 83 -30.96 5.20 -11.00
N LYS A 84 -30.85 5.35 -12.31
CA LYS A 84 -31.85 6.14 -13.08
C LYS A 84 -33.24 5.52 -13.08
N GLN A 85 -33.33 4.20 -12.97
CA GLN A 85 -34.64 3.53 -12.83
C GLN A 85 -35.25 3.70 -11.44
N LEU A 86 -34.43 3.68 -10.39
CA LEU A 86 -34.91 3.85 -9.01
C LEU A 86 -35.11 5.32 -8.62
N TRP A 87 -34.20 6.18 -9.08
CA TRP A 87 -34.21 7.62 -8.78
C TRP A 87 -33.94 8.45 -10.05
N PRO A 88 -34.97 8.69 -10.89
CA PRO A 88 -34.81 9.32 -12.21
C PRO A 88 -34.16 10.70 -12.19
N ASP A 89 -34.35 11.47 -11.10
CA ASP A 89 -33.86 12.84 -10.96
C ASP A 89 -32.36 12.93 -10.62
N THR A 90 -31.71 11.81 -10.27
CA THR A 90 -30.27 11.75 -9.97
C THR A 90 -29.46 12.20 -11.19
N LYS A 91 -28.45 13.06 -10.98
CA LYS A 91 -27.52 13.48 -12.04
C LYS A 91 -26.28 12.60 -12.01
N MET A 92 -25.95 12.09 -13.18
CA MET A 92 -24.83 11.15 -13.36
C MET A 92 -23.55 11.93 -13.70
N ALA A 93 -22.45 11.68 -12.97
CA ALA A 93 -21.17 12.33 -13.23
C ALA A 93 -20.19 11.41 -13.97
N ILE A 94 -19.38 10.66 -13.27
CA ILE A 94 -18.37 9.75 -13.85
C ILE A 94 -18.38 8.38 -13.17
N GLY A 95 -18.06 7.34 -13.95
CA GLY A 95 -17.99 5.95 -13.48
C GLY A 95 -16.74 5.20 -13.95
N PRO A 96 -15.53 5.55 -13.45
CA PRO A 96 -14.30 4.90 -13.86
C PRO A 96 -14.11 3.54 -13.20
N VAL A 97 -13.21 2.76 -13.80
CA VAL A 97 -12.68 1.50 -13.23
C VAL A 97 -11.57 1.82 -12.22
N ILE A 98 -11.44 0.99 -11.22
CA ILE A 98 -10.35 0.94 -10.25
C ILE A 98 -9.83 -0.50 -10.14
N ASP A 99 -8.66 -0.72 -9.53
CA ASP A 99 -7.92 -2.01 -9.54
C ASP A 99 -8.81 -3.26 -9.36
N ASN A 100 -9.68 -3.28 -8.36
CA ASN A 100 -10.52 -4.45 -8.08
C ASN A 100 -12.03 -4.15 -8.22
N GLY A 101 -12.39 -3.14 -9.01
CA GLY A 101 -13.78 -2.77 -9.14
C GLY A 101 -14.02 -1.53 -9.96
N PHE A 102 -15.03 -0.78 -9.55
CA PHE A 102 -15.48 0.45 -10.19
C PHE A 102 -16.13 1.36 -9.15
N TYR A 103 -16.32 2.62 -9.52
CA TYR A 103 -17.22 3.49 -8.77
C TYR A 103 -18.10 4.32 -9.72
N TYR A 104 -19.13 4.94 -9.19
CA TYR A 104 -19.89 5.96 -9.89
C TYR A 104 -20.17 7.14 -8.96
N ASP A 105 -19.89 8.36 -9.45
CA ASP A 105 -20.17 9.61 -8.76
C ASP A 105 -21.53 10.13 -9.20
N VAL A 106 -22.40 10.41 -8.24
CA VAL A 106 -23.79 10.83 -8.49
C VAL A 106 -24.16 12.02 -7.62
N ASP A 107 -24.98 12.89 -8.19
CA ASP A 107 -25.63 13.99 -7.48
C ASP A 107 -27.09 13.60 -7.21
N ILE A 108 -27.36 13.27 -5.97
CA ILE A 108 -28.67 12.79 -5.51
C ILE A 108 -29.07 13.54 -4.22
N ASP A 109 -30.31 13.98 -4.13
CA ASP A 109 -30.86 14.79 -3.02
C ASP A 109 -31.21 13.94 -1.77
N ARG A 110 -30.45 12.90 -1.50
CA ARG A 110 -30.57 12.06 -0.30
C ARG A 110 -29.22 11.42 0.04
N THR A 111 -29.02 11.10 1.30
CA THR A 111 -27.86 10.29 1.69
C THR A 111 -28.18 8.81 1.45
N LEU A 112 -27.36 8.14 0.67
CA LEU A 112 -27.49 6.71 0.39
C LEU A 112 -27.07 5.88 1.61
N THR A 113 -27.92 4.92 1.98
CA THR A 113 -27.73 3.98 3.09
C THR A 113 -27.30 2.60 2.59
N GLN A 114 -27.00 1.67 3.50
CA GLN A 114 -26.73 0.27 3.12
C GLN A 114 -27.96 -0.38 2.49
N GLU A 115 -29.16 -0.06 2.96
CA GLU A 115 -30.42 -0.57 2.38
C GLU A 115 -30.61 -0.10 0.94
N ASP A 116 -30.20 1.14 0.64
CA ASP A 116 -30.23 1.67 -0.73
C ASP A 116 -29.23 0.93 -1.64
N LEU A 117 -28.04 0.58 -1.11
CA LEU A 117 -27.06 -0.24 -1.86
C LEU A 117 -27.60 -1.65 -2.14
N ASP A 118 -28.26 -2.27 -1.18
CA ASP A 118 -28.86 -3.59 -1.35
C ASP A 118 -30.01 -3.55 -2.39
N LEU A 119 -30.80 -2.48 -2.39
CA LEU A 119 -31.85 -2.25 -3.39
C LEU A 119 -31.26 -2.04 -4.80
N LEU A 120 -30.20 -1.22 -4.91
CA LEU A 120 -29.49 -0.99 -6.17
C LEU A 120 -28.89 -2.29 -6.70
N GLU A 121 -28.20 -3.05 -5.86
CA GLU A 121 -27.59 -4.32 -6.25
C GLU A 121 -28.62 -5.31 -6.77
N LYS A 122 -29.76 -5.43 -6.08
CA LYS A 122 -30.89 -6.23 -6.55
C LYS A 122 -31.36 -5.77 -7.93
N ARG A 123 -31.51 -4.45 -8.13
CA ARG A 123 -31.95 -3.90 -9.41
C ARG A 123 -30.92 -4.13 -10.52
N MET A 124 -29.63 -4.02 -10.22
CA MET A 124 -28.57 -4.35 -11.17
C MET A 124 -28.64 -5.83 -11.61
N HIS A 125 -28.88 -6.77 -10.68
CA HIS A 125 -29.08 -8.18 -11.04
C HIS A 125 -30.31 -8.39 -11.93
N GLU A 126 -31.46 -7.78 -11.61
CA GLU A 126 -32.65 -7.84 -12.44
C GLU A 126 -32.42 -7.31 -13.86
N LEU A 127 -31.58 -6.28 -14.02
CA LEU A 127 -31.21 -5.72 -15.31
C LEU A 127 -30.22 -6.65 -16.06
N ALA A 128 -29.23 -7.19 -15.39
CA ALA A 128 -28.27 -8.13 -15.99
C ALA A 128 -28.98 -9.42 -16.48
N ASP A 129 -29.95 -9.91 -15.72
CA ASP A 129 -30.75 -11.10 -16.06
C ASP A 129 -31.63 -10.92 -17.30
N LYS A 130 -31.88 -9.67 -17.73
CA LYS A 130 -32.59 -9.43 -19.01
C LYS A 130 -31.74 -9.77 -20.25
N ASP A 131 -30.42 -9.92 -20.09
CA ASP A 131 -29.49 -10.32 -21.15
C ASP A 131 -29.57 -9.40 -22.41
N TYR A 132 -29.71 -8.09 -22.20
CA TYR A 132 -29.85 -7.12 -23.29
C TYR A 132 -28.50 -6.72 -23.89
N ASP A 133 -28.53 -6.30 -25.17
CA ASP A 133 -27.37 -5.82 -25.90
C ASP A 133 -27.02 -4.38 -25.54
N VAL A 134 -25.72 -4.10 -25.42
CA VAL A 134 -25.17 -2.74 -25.25
C VAL A 134 -24.84 -2.19 -26.64
N ILE A 135 -25.49 -1.10 -27.02
CA ILE A 135 -25.40 -0.54 -28.38
C ILE A 135 -24.59 0.77 -28.35
N LYS A 136 -23.42 0.75 -28.96
CA LYS A 136 -22.59 1.95 -29.18
C LYS A 136 -23.06 2.73 -30.39
N LYS A 137 -23.20 4.05 -30.25
CA LYS A 137 -23.42 4.99 -31.36
C LYS A 137 -22.39 6.10 -31.30
N LYS A 138 -21.61 6.27 -32.36
CA LYS A 138 -20.74 7.44 -32.54
C LYS A 138 -21.60 8.58 -33.13
N VAL A 139 -21.77 9.64 -32.37
CA VAL A 139 -22.60 10.80 -32.74
C VAL A 139 -21.75 12.07 -32.88
N SER A 140 -22.30 13.15 -33.43
CA SER A 140 -21.63 14.45 -33.40
C SER A 140 -21.57 14.99 -31.97
N TRP A 141 -20.62 15.87 -31.69
CA TRP A 141 -20.53 16.57 -30.40
C TRP A 141 -21.84 17.26 -30.03
N GLN A 142 -22.49 17.94 -31.00
CA GLN A 142 -23.75 18.64 -30.78
C GLN A 142 -24.88 17.67 -30.41
N GLU A 143 -25.01 16.55 -31.11
CA GLU A 143 -26.01 15.52 -30.82
C GLU A 143 -25.82 14.90 -29.42
N ALA A 144 -24.58 14.63 -29.03
CA ALA A 144 -24.27 14.14 -27.69
C ALA A 144 -24.69 15.17 -26.61
N ARG A 145 -24.33 16.43 -26.83
CA ARG A 145 -24.66 17.54 -25.91
C ARG A 145 -26.18 17.72 -25.74
N ASP A 146 -26.90 17.74 -26.86
CA ASP A 146 -28.35 17.89 -26.86
C ASP A 146 -29.02 16.70 -26.15
N THR A 147 -28.55 15.48 -26.40
CA THR A 147 -29.06 14.27 -25.73
C THR A 147 -28.92 14.36 -24.20
N PHE A 148 -27.81 14.82 -23.67
CA PHE A 148 -27.63 14.94 -22.21
C PHE A 148 -28.27 16.19 -21.64
N ALA A 149 -28.37 17.28 -22.40
CA ALA A 149 -29.10 18.48 -21.99
C ALA A 149 -30.59 18.21 -21.83
N GLU A 150 -31.22 17.51 -22.79
CA GLU A 150 -32.64 17.10 -22.72
C GLU A 150 -32.92 16.16 -21.54
N ARG A 151 -31.95 15.32 -21.17
CA ARG A 151 -32.02 14.42 -20.00
C ARG A 151 -31.68 15.12 -18.68
N GLY A 152 -31.24 16.38 -18.72
CA GLY A 152 -30.86 17.16 -17.55
C GLY A 152 -29.54 16.68 -16.89
N GLU A 153 -28.67 16.00 -17.63
CA GLU A 153 -27.39 15.46 -17.15
C GLU A 153 -26.30 16.54 -17.20
N ILE A 154 -26.37 17.48 -16.26
CA ILE A 154 -25.51 18.68 -16.22
C ILE A 154 -24.02 18.37 -16.18
N TYR A 155 -23.62 17.31 -15.49
CA TYR A 155 -22.20 16.91 -15.40
C TYR A 155 -21.68 16.32 -16.71
N LYS A 156 -22.51 15.56 -17.46
CA LYS A 156 -22.15 15.05 -18.79
C LYS A 156 -22.02 16.19 -19.80
N VAL A 157 -22.90 17.19 -19.73
CA VAL A 157 -22.79 18.41 -20.53
C VAL A 157 -21.51 19.17 -20.22
N ALA A 158 -21.18 19.35 -18.94
CA ALA A 158 -19.94 20.02 -18.54
C ALA A 158 -18.67 19.28 -19.01
N ILE A 159 -18.68 17.93 -19.00
CA ILE A 159 -17.58 17.12 -19.54
C ILE A 159 -17.43 17.33 -21.05
N LEU A 160 -18.54 17.35 -21.81
CA LEU A 160 -18.52 17.62 -23.24
C LEU A 160 -17.97 19.00 -23.53
N ASP A 161 -18.50 20.02 -22.87
CA ASP A 161 -18.12 21.43 -23.12
C ASP A 161 -16.64 21.71 -22.83
N GLU A 162 -16.01 21.00 -21.90
CA GLU A 162 -14.67 21.33 -21.42
C GLU A 162 -13.58 20.34 -21.88
N ASN A 163 -13.91 19.05 -22.09
CA ASN A 163 -12.91 18.01 -22.29
C ASN A 163 -12.95 17.33 -23.66
N ILE A 164 -13.98 17.60 -24.48
CA ILE A 164 -14.16 16.94 -25.78
C ILE A 164 -14.21 18.00 -26.87
N SER A 165 -13.36 17.84 -27.89
CA SER A 165 -13.33 18.76 -29.03
C SER A 165 -14.66 18.72 -29.81
N HIS A 166 -15.09 19.87 -30.34
CA HIS A 166 -16.28 19.96 -31.18
C HIS A 166 -16.17 19.13 -32.46
N ASP A 167 -14.96 18.82 -32.91
CA ASP A 167 -14.67 17.97 -34.07
C ASP A 167 -14.72 16.48 -33.74
N ASP A 168 -14.71 16.11 -32.47
CA ASP A 168 -14.75 14.71 -32.03
C ASP A 168 -16.15 14.11 -32.17
N ARG A 169 -16.16 12.79 -32.29
CA ARG A 169 -17.40 12.00 -32.33
C ARG A 169 -17.46 11.09 -31.11
N PRO A 170 -18.02 11.58 -29.99
CA PRO A 170 -18.16 10.80 -28.77
C PRO A 170 -19.03 9.56 -28.97
N GLY A 171 -18.68 8.49 -28.25
CA GLY A 171 -19.45 7.25 -28.19
C GLY A 171 -20.55 7.35 -27.14
N LEU A 172 -21.81 7.18 -27.55
CA LEU A 172 -22.94 7.00 -26.66
C LEU A 172 -23.26 5.51 -26.56
N TYR A 173 -23.36 5.00 -25.33
CA TYR A 173 -23.69 3.62 -25.03
C TYR A 173 -25.10 3.51 -24.52
N HIS A 174 -25.95 2.82 -25.27
CA HIS A 174 -27.37 2.64 -24.98
C HIS A 174 -27.58 1.31 -24.23
N HIS A 175 -28.20 1.41 -23.06
CA HIS A 175 -28.62 0.32 -22.20
C HIS A 175 -30.14 0.37 -22.05
N GLU A 176 -30.88 -0.15 -23.02
CA GLU A 176 -32.34 0.07 -23.15
C GLU A 176 -32.67 1.59 -23.16
N GLU A 177 -33.38 2.13 -22.17
CA GLU A 177 -33.69 3.56 -22.04
C GLU A 177 -32.58 4.42 -21.46
N TYR A 178 -31.56 3.79 -20.79
CA TYR A 178 -30.42 4.51 -20.23
C TYR A 178 -29.35 4.75 -21.30
N VAL A 179 -28.75 5.93 -21.28
CA VAL A 179 -27.65 6.29 -22.17
C VAL A 179 -26.52 6.90 -21.36
N ASP A 180 -25.33 6.41 -21.58
CA ASP A 180 -24.13 6.99 -20.99
C ASP A 180 -23.08 7.34 -22.06
N MET A 181 -22.09 8.15 -21.72
CA MET A 181 -21.01 8.59 -22.57
C MET A 181 -19.68 8.23 -21.96
N CYS A 182 -18.86 7.51 -22.73
CA CYS A 182 -17.48 7.23 -22.37
C CYS A 182 -16.63 6.88 -23.60
N ARG A 183 -15.34 6.64 -23.37
CA ARG A 183 -14.41 6.21 -24.43
C ARG A 183 -14.63 4.75 -24.84
N GLY A 184 -15.15 3.94 -23.94
CA GLY A 184 -15.25 2.48 -24.11
C GLY A 184 -13.89 1.78 -24.00
N PRO A 185 -13.79 0.49 -24.45
CA PRO A 185 -14.93 -0.32 -24.90
C PRO A 185 -15.81 -0.83 -23.75
N HIS A 186 -16.97 -1.39 -24.12
CA HIS A 186 -17.91 -2.06 -23.23
C HIS A 186 -18.20 -3.49 -23.66
N VAL A 187 -18.73 -4.29 -22.72
CA VAL A 187 -19.26 -5.60 -23.09
C VAL A 187 -20.38 -5.46 -24.13
N PRO A 188 -20.46 -6.36 -25.14
CA PRO A 188 -21.50 -6.29 -26.15
C PRO A 188 -22.90 -6.61 -25.62
N ASN A 189 -22.97 -7.26 -24.45
CA ASN A 189 -24.22 -7.75 -23.87
C ASN A 189 -24.09 -7.86 -22.34
N MET A 190 -25.15 -7.54 -21.60
CA MET A 190 -25.10 -7.49 -20.13
C MET A 190 -24.97 -8.84 -19.44
N ARG A 191 -25.12 -9.97 -20.14
CA ARG A 191 -24.84 -11.30 -19.60
C ARG A 191 -23.42 -11.48 -19.03
N PHE A 192 -22.48 -10.61 -19.37
CA PHE A 192 -21.14 -10.65 -18.82
C PHE A 192 -21.04 -10.01 -17.43
N CYS A 193 -22.07 -9.25 -16.99
CA CYS A 193 -22.07 -8.46 -15.76
C CYS A 193 -22.94 -9.10 -14.67
N HIS A 194 -22.68 -10.35 -14.27
CA HIS A 194 -23.45 -11.06 -13.24
C HIS A 194 -22.77 -11.17 -11.87
N HIS A 195 -21.43 -11.09 -11.84
CA HIS A 195 -20.68 -11.38 -10.63
C HIS A 195 -20.07 -10.09 -10.03
N PHE A 196 -20.93 -9.29 -9.44
CA PHE A 196 -20.56 -8.01 -8.80
C PHE A 196 -21.14 -7.91 -7.39
N LYS A 197 -20.62 -6.93 -6.63
CA LYS A 197 -21.11 -6.54 -5.30
C LYS A 197 -20.93 -5.04 -5.11
N LEU A 198 -21.95 -4.34 -4.64
CA LEU A 198 -21.81 -2.96 -4.16
C LEU A 198 -21.24 -2.99 -2.74
N GLN A 199 -20.28 -2.10 -2.44
CA GLN A 199 -19.50 -2.19 -1.23
C GLN A 199 -19.82 -1.10 -0.22
N LYS A 200 -19.73 0.16 -0.64
CA LYS A 200 -19.89 1.34 0.25
C LYS A 200 -20.18 2.59 -0.54
N THR A 201 -20.58 3.63 0.19
CA THR A 201 -20.65 5.00 -0.32
C THR A 201 -19.63 5.90 0.37
N SER A 202 -19.21 6.97 -0.30
CA SER A 202 -18.43 8.05 0.29
C SER A 202 -18.80 9.39 -0.36
N GLY A 203 -18.46 10.51 0.29
CA GLY A 203 -18.47 11.82 -0.34
C GLY A 203 -17.28 11.98 -1.30
N ALA A 204 -17.49 12.68 -2.42
CA ALA A 204 -16.43 13.06 -3.35
C ALA A 204 -16.78 14.43 -3.95
N TYR A 205 -15.85 15.37 -3.90
CA TYR A 205 -16.05 16.66 -4.55
C TYR A 205 -15.94 16.54 -6.06
N TRP A 206 -16.85 17.19 -6.78
CA TRP A 206 -16.77 17.26 -8.23
C TRP A 206 -15.40 17.75 -8.68
N ARG A 207 -14.70 16.97 -9.54
CA ARG A 207 -13.33 17.23 -10.01
C ARG A 207 -12.27 17.31 -8.91
N GLY A 208 -12.54 16.77 -7.73
CA GLY A 208 -11.60 16.77 -6.62
C GLY A 208 -11.38 18.15 -5.95
N ASP A 209 -12.10 19.19 -6.37
CA ASP A 209 -12.01 20.52 -5.79
C ASP A 209 -13.05 20.69 -4.67
N SER A 210 -12.59 20.94 -3.45
CA SER A 210 -13.45 21.13 -2.26
C SER A 210 -14.40 22.32 -2.35
N LYS A 211 -14.21 23.23 -3.32
CA LYS A 211 -15.11 24.35 -3.61
C LYS A 211 -16.33 23.94 -4.43
N ASN A 212 -16.26 22.82 -5.13
CA ASN A 212 -17.33 22.28 -5.93
C ASN A 212 -18.32 21.48 -5.09
N LYS A 213 -19.47 21.14 -5.70
CA LYS A 213 -20.52 20.34 -5.06
C LYS A 213 -19.98 18.98 -4.62
N MET A 214 -20.34 18.58 -3.41
CA MET A 214 -20.06 17.23 -2.92
C MET A 214 -21.06 16.25 -3.53
N LEU A 215 -20.55 15.26 -4.25
CA LEU A 215 -21.28 14.15 -4.84
C LEU A 215 -21.20 12.94 -3.90
N GLN A 216 -22.08 11.96 -4.14
CA GLN A 216 -21.96 10.66 -3.51
C GLN A 216 -21.29 9.68 -4.46
N ARG A 217 -20.24 9.02 -3.99
CA ARG A 217 -19.50 8.00 -4.73
C ARG A 217 -19.92 6.62 -4.25
N ILE A 218 -20.42 5.80 -5.16
CA ILE A 218 -20.83 4.42 -4.90
C ILE A 218 -19.75 3.49 -5.42
N TYR A 219 -19.16 2.67 -4.55
CA TYR A 219 -18.16 1.69 -4.93
C TYR A 219 -18.77 0.32 -5.16
N GLY A 220 -18.30 -0.35 -6.22
CA GLY A 220 -18.61 -1.73 -6.53
C GLY A 220 -17.39 -2.53 -6.93
N THR A 221 -17.48 -3.84 -6.83
CA THR A 221 -16.49 -4.79 -7.34
C THR A 221 -17.15 -5.75 -8.31
N ALA A 222 -16.41 -6.21 -9.33
CA ALA A 222 -16.93 -7.19 -10.28
C ALA A 222 -15.81 -8.14 -10.76
N TRP A 223 -16.17 -9.40 -11.01
CA TRP A 223 -15.26 -10.51 -11.25
C TRP A 223 -15.77 -11.44 -12.35
N ALA A 224 -14.85 -12.16 -12.99
CA ALA A 224 -15.20 -13.04 -14.11
C ALA A 224 -16.16 -14.17 -13.73
N ASP A 225 -16.13 -14.63 -12.49
CA ASP A 225 -17.00 -15.68 -11.97
C ASP A 225 -17.29 -15.52 -10.47
N LYS A 226 -18.28 -16.29 -10.00
CA LYS A 226 -18.73 -16.24 -8.59
C LYS A 226 -17.64 -16.70 -7.61
N LYS A 227 -16.73 -17.60 -8.04
CA LYS A 227 -15.64 -18.09 -7.19
C LYS A 227 -14.65 -16.98 -6.90
N GLN A 228 -14.25 -16.22 -7.92
CA GLN A 228 -13.36 -15.06 -7.77
C GLN A 228 -14.02 -13.97 -6.92
N LEU A 229 -15.29 -13.64 -7.16
CA LEU A 229 -16.02 -12.68 -6.34
C LEU A 229 -16.05 -13.11 -4.87
N ASN A 230 -16.40 -14.35 -4.58
CA ASN A 230 -16.46 -14.86 -3.20
C ASN A 230 -15.07 -14.87 -2.55
N ALA A 231 -14.02 -15.25 -3.27
CA ALA A 231 -12.64 -15.19 -2.77
C ALA A 231 -12.23 -13.76 -2.40
N TYR A 232 -12.56 -12.80 -3.25
CA TYR A 232 -12.29 -11.39 -2.97
C TYR A 232 -13.07 -10.86 -1.76
N LEU A 233 -14.36 -11.17 -1.65
CA LEU A 233 -15.19 -10.77 -0.50
C LEU A 233 -14.68 -11.39 0.80
N GLN A 234 -14.25 -12.65 0.76
CA GLN A 234 -13.61 -13.31 1.91
C GLN A 234 -12.29 -12.63 2.29
N CYS A 235 -11.48 -12.24 1.29
CA CYS A 235 -10.24 -11.48 1.54
C CYS A 235 -10.55 -10.13 2.22
N LEU A 236 -11.57 -9.40 1.78
CA LEU A 236 -12.00 -8.14 2.42
C LEU A 236 -12.49 -8.36 3.86
N GLU A 237 -13.24 -9.43 4.12
CA GLU A 237 -13.70 -9.77 5.46
C GLU A 237 -12.52 -10.09 6.39
N GLU A 238 -11.57 -10.88 5.92
CA GLU A 238 -10.33 -11.18 6.66
C GLU A 238 -9.50 -9.90 6.90
N ALA A 239 -9.38 -9.02 5.90
CA ALA A 239 -8.72 -7.73 6.06
C ALA A 239 -9.40 -6.86 7.15
N ALA A 240 -10.73 -6.84 7.17
CA ALA A 240 -11.49 -6.11 8.18
C ALA A 240 -11.34 -6.69 9.61
N LYS A 241 -11.10 -8.01 9.74
CA LYS A 241 -10.78 -8.66 11.02
C LYS A 241 -9.37 -8.33 11.49
N ARG A 242 -8.43 -8.12 10.55
CA ARG A 242 -7.02 -7.82 10.80
C ARG A 242 -6.71 -6.34 10.95
N ASP A 243 -7.69 -5.45 10.77
CA ASP A 243 -7.51 -4.01 10.84
C ASP A 243 -6.74 -3.58 12.10
N HIS A 244 -5.55 -2.98 11.91
CA HIS A 244 -4.65 -2.57 12.98
C HIS A 244 -5.29 -1.60 13.99
N ARG A 245 -6.30 -0.83 13.57
CA ARG A 245 -7.03 0.10 14.46
C ARG A 245 -7.89 -0.67 15.47
N LYS A 246 -8.54 -1.76 15.01
CA LYS A 246 -9.34 -2.64 15.87
C LYS A 246 -8.45 -3.45 16.81
N ILE A 247 -7.41 -4.08 16.23
CA ILE A 247 -6.46 -4.88 16.99
C ILE A 247 -5.69 -4.02 17.98
N GLY A 248 -5.22 -2.83 17.56
CA GLY A 248 -4.52 -1.88 18.40
C GLY A 248 -5.33 -1.47 19.63
N LYS A 249 -6.62 -1.19 19.43
CA LYS A 249 -7.56 -0.92 20.54
C LYS A 249 -7.78 -2.14 21.43
N GLN A 250 -7.98 -3.33 20.82
CA GLN A 250 -8.23 -4.59 21.55
C GLN A 250 -7.04 -4.99 22.42
N LEU A 251 -5.82 -4.79 21.94
CA LEU A 251 -4.57 -5.13 22.62
C LEU A 251 -4.00 -3.98 23.45
N ASP A 252 -4.66 -2.82 23.46
CA ASP A 252 -4.22 -1.62 24.20
C ASP A 252 -2.83 -1.12 23.75
N LEU A 253 -2.62 -1.04 22.42
CA LEU A 253 -1.31 -0.66 21.87
C LEU A 253 -1.12 0.84 21.75
N TYR A 254 -2.15 1.56 21.31
CA TYR A 254 -2.11 3.00 21.06
C TYR A 254 -3.52 3.60 20.92
N HIS A 255 -3.60 4.93 20.94
CA HIS A 255 -4.78 5.67 20.49
C HIS A 255 -4.39 6.93 19.71
N MET A 256 -5.37 7.53 19.06
CA MET A 256 -5.31 8.84 18.42
C MET A 256 -6.47 9.69 18.89
N GLN A 257 -6.28 11.02 18.99
CA GLN A 257 -7.32 11.93 19.46
C GLN A 257 -7.24 13.29 18.73
N GLU A 258 -8.26 14.12 18.90
CA GLU A 258 -8.43 15.37 18.13
C GLU A 258 -7.36 16.41 18.42
N GLU A 259 -6.79 16.44 19.61
CA GLU A 259 -5.76 17.41 20.01
C GLU A 259 -4.42 17.17 19.30
N ALA A 260 -4.23 15.96 18.71
CA ALA A 260 -3.04 15.61 17.94
C ALA A 260 -3.43 14.78 16.69
N PRO A 261 -4.11 15.38 15.71
CA PRO A 261 -4.66 14.63 14.58
C PRO A 261 -3.55 14.04 13.71
N GLY A 262 -3.60 12.71 13.54
CA GLY A 262 -2.57 11.98 12.80
C GLY A 262 -1.26 11.77 13.55
N MET A 263 -1.25 11.93 14.88
CA MET A 263 -0.10 11.63 15.75
C MET A 263 -0.51 10.55 16.76
N VAL A 264 0.42 9.66 17.07
CA VAL A 264 0.14 8.44 17.84
C VAL A 264 0.47 8.63 19.31
N PHE A 265 -0.49 8.31 20.20
CA PHE A 265 -0.25 8.13 21.63
C PHE A 265 0.01 6.66 21.89
N TRP A 266 1.26 6.29 22.09
CA TRP A 266 1.66 4.91 22.36
C TRP A 266 1.38 4.51 23.79
N HIS A 267 0.68 3.39 23.99
CA HIS A 267 0.54 2.76 25.29
C HIS A 267 1.73 1.84 25.59
N ASN A 268 1.83 1.35 26.81
CA ASN A 268 2.97 0.55 27.24
C ASN A 268 3.28 -0.64 26.31
N ASP A 269 2.24 -1.40 25.93
CA ASP A 269 2.43 -2.62 25.14
C ASP A 269 2.80 -2.26 23.68
N GLY A 270 2.19 -1.22 23.10
CA GLY A 270 2.56 -0.70 21.78
C GLY A 270 3.96 -0.08 21.75
N TRP A 271 4.30 0.69 22.80
CA TRP A 271 5.64 1.26 22.92
C TRP A 271 6.72 0.18 23.11
N THR A 272 6.38 -0.94 23.74
CA THR A 272 7.29 -2.08 23.84
C THR A 272 7.58 -2.68 22.45
N ILE A 273 6.55 -2.88 21.61
CA ILE A 273 6.75 -3.33 20.23
C ILE A 273 7.64 -2.35 19.46
N PHE A 274 7.39 -1.05 19.57
CA PHE A 274 8.17 -0.01 18.94
C PHE A 274 9.66 -0.11 19.32
N ARG A 275 9.95 -0.22 20.62
CA ARG A 275 11.33 -0.32 21.13
C ARG A 275 12.04 -1.61 20.70
N GLU A 276 11.34 -2.74 20.63
CA GLU A 276 11.92 -4.00 20.16
C GLU A 276 12.30 -3.92 18.67
N LEU A 277 11.45 -3.29 17.85
CA LEU A 277 11.77 -3.02 16.44
C LEU A 277 12.95 -2.05 16.32
N GLU A 278 12.94 -0.97 17.10
CA GLU A 278 14.04 -0.01 17.13
C GLU A 278 15.37 -0.69 17.54
N ALA A 279 15.34 -1.54 18.56
CA ALA A 279 16.51 -2.31 18.99
C ALA A 279 17.00 -3.29 17.90
N PHE A 280 16.08 -3.93 17.19
CA PHE A 280 16.41 -4.80 16.07
C PHE A 280 17.08 -4.04 14.92
N VAL A 281 16.50 -2.93 14.48
CA VAL A 281 17.09 -2.10 13.41
C VAL A 281 18.43 -1.54 13.86
N ARG A 282 18.58 -1.11 15.12
CA ARG A 282 19.86 -0.63 15.68
C ARG A 282 20.96 -1.72 15.66
N MET A 283 20.58 -2.97 15.92
CA MET A 283 21.49 -4.10 15.76
C MET A 283 21.93 -4.24 14.29
N LYS A 284 21.00 -4.12 13.33
CA LYS A 284 21.32 -4.17 11.90
C LYS A 284 22.17 -2.98 11.46
N LEU A 285 21.92 -1.77 11.94
CA LEU A 285 22.78 -0.61 11.69
C LEU A 285 24.23 -0.89 12.11
N LYS A 286 24.45 -1.51 13.29
CA LYS A 286 25.77 -1.88 13.75
C LYS A 286 26.42 -2.97 12.88
N GLU A 287 25.65 -3.99 12.48
CA GLU A 287 26.12 -5.08 11.61
C GLU A 287 26.57 -4.56 10.24
N TYR A 288 25.84 -3.62 9.67
CA TYR A 288 26.14 -2.96 8.39
C TYR A 288 27.02 -1.70 8.54
N GLN A 289 27.64 -1.49 9.71
CA GLN A 289 28.62 -0.43 9.99
C GLN A 289 28.09 1.01 9.83
N TYR A 290 26.85 1.24 10.18
CA TYR A 290 26.29 2.60 10.26
C TYR A 290 26.66 3.27 11.59
N GLN A 291 26.93 4.58 11.51
CA GLN A 291 27.01 5.45 12.67
C GLN A 291 25.61 6.00 12.99
N GLU A 292 25.10 5.74 14.21
CA GLU A 292 23.84 6.32 14.64
C GLU A 292 24.06 7.80 15.04
N VAL A 293 23.27 8.69 14.44
CA VAL A 293 23.31 10.12 14.68
C VAL A 293 21.94 10.65 15.09
N LYS A 294 21.88 11.90 15.58
CA LYS A 294 20.61 12.58 15.93
C LYS A 294 20.64 14.03 15.52
N GLY A 295 19.77 14.38 14.56
CA GLY A 295 19.57 15.74 14.12
C GLY A 295 18.54 16.50 14.97
N PRO A 296 18.55 17.86 14.95
CA PRO A 296 17.53 18.68 15.60
C PRO A 296 16.14 18.40 15.03
N PHE A 297 15.14 18.50 15.90
CA PHE A 297 13.73 18.32 15.52
C PHE A 297 13.19 19.51 14.69
N MET A 298 13.63 20.71 15.03
CA MET A 298 13.19 21.95 14.41
C MET A 298 14.40 22.73 13.90
N MET A 299 14.34 23.21 12.66
CA MET A 299 15.44 23.91 12.00
C MET A 299 14.94 25.18 11.30
N ASP A 300 15.82 26.16 11.17
CA ASP A 300 15.54 27.44 10.54
C ASP A 300 15.14 27.28 9.07
N ARG A 301 14.20 28.10 8.62
CA ARG A 301 13.69 28.18 7.25
C ARG A 301 14.80 28.24 6.19
N VAL A 302 15.87 28.97 6.46
CA VAL A 302 17.01 29.16 5.52
C VAL A 302 17.61 27.83 5.07
N LEU A 303 17.62 26.79 5.93
CA LEU A 303 18.12 25.48 5.56
C LEU A 303 17.22 24.83 4.50
N TRP A 304 15.91 24.98 4.63
CA TRP A 304 14.91 24.43 3.72
C TRP A 304 14.84 25.16 2.38
N GLU A 305 15.12 26.47 2.38
CA GLU A 305 15.27 27.26 1.15
C GLU A 305 16.50 26.81 0.35
N LYS A 306 17.67 26.64 1.02
CA LYS A 306 18.90 26.16 0.37
C LYS A 306 18.71 24.79 -0.30
N THR A 307 17.93 23.92 0.28
CA THR A 307 17.66 22.58 -0.26
C THR A 307 16.58 22.57 -1.34
N GLY A 308 15.82 23.66 -1.52
CA GLY A 308 14.68 23.73 -2.44
C GLY A 308 13.38 23.12 -1.90
N HIS A 309 13.39 22.59 -0.68
CA HIS A 309 12.18 22.03 -0.08
C HIS A 309 11.14 23.09 0.25
N TRP A 310 11.56 24.29 0.61
CA TRP A 310 10.63 25.37 0.92
C TRP A 310 9.74 25.76 -0.27
N GLU A 311 10.27 25.72 -1.49
CA GLU A 311 9.52 26.07 -2.70
C GLU A 311 8.62 24.92 -3.17
N ASN A 312 9.09 23.67 -3.04
CA ASN A 312 8.43 22.50 -3.64
C ASN A 312 7.59 21.68 -2.64
N TYR A 313 7.74 21.93 -1.33
CA TYR A 313 7.16 21.07 -0.28
C TYR A 313 6.51 21.83 0.88
N LYS A 314 6.38 23.18 0.77
CA LYS A 314 5.92 24.06 1.86
C LYS A 314 4.56 23.65 2.43
N ASP A 315 3.61 23.28 1.58
CA ASP A 315 2.23 22.93 2.00
C ASP A 315 2.19 21.67 2.89
N ALA A 316 3.20 20.81 2.76
CA ALA A 316 3.36 19.62 3.59
C ALA A 316 4.20 19.85 4.86
N MET A 317 4.64 21.09 5.15
CA MET A 317 5.46 21.40 6.32
C MET A 317 4.65 22.02 7.45
N PHE A 318 5.00 21.66 8.70
CA PHE A 318 4.59 22.41 9.88
C PHE A 318 5.62 23.50 10.16
N THR A 319 5.17 24.75 10.15
CA THR A 319 6.02 25.92 10.40
C THR A 319 5.62 26.64 11.70
N THR A 320 6.58 27.28 12.33
CA THR A 320 6.37 28.12 13.51
C THR A 320 7.31 29.31 13.47
N ALA A 321 7.00 30.33 14.24
CA ALA A 321 7.84 31.53 14.35
C ALA A 321 8.19 31.81 15.81
N SER A 322 9.45 32.16 16.06
CA SER A 322 9.95 32.57 17.37
C SER A 322 11.13 33.53 17.18
N GLU A 323 11.27 34.55 18.04
CA GLU A 323 12.41 35.50 18.03
C GLU A 323 12.68 36.15 16.66
N ASN A 324 11.62 36.48 15.91
CA ASN A 324 11.67 37.01 14.54
C ASN A 324 12.30 36.09 13.50
N ARG A 325 12.28 34.75 13.74
CA ARG A 325 12.71 33.73 12.79
C ARG A 325 11.57 32.77 12.51
N GLU A 326 11.52 32.24 11.27
CA GLU A 326 10.66 31.14 10.89
C GLU A 326 11.44 29.83 11.00
N TYR A 327 10.79 28.85 11.60
CA TYR A 327 11.31 27.50 11.76
C TYR A 327 10.37 26.49 11.11
N CYS A 328 10.92 25.36 10.70
CA CYS A 328 10.18 24.21 10.23
C CYS A 328 10.44 23.01 11.15
N ILE A 329 9.37 22.32 11.54
CA ILE A 329 9.47 20.98 12.11
C ILE A 329 9.87 20.07 10.97
N LYS A 330 10.97 19.33 11.09
CA LYS A 330 11.58 18.61 9.99
C LYS A 330 10.62 17.60 9.35
N PRO A 331 10.36 17.66 8.03
CA PRO A 331 9.61 16.64 7.29
C PRO A 331 10.50 15.48 6.85
N MET A 332 11.83 15.63 6.94
CA MET A 332 12.86 14.65 6.57
C MET A 332 14.19 14.96 7.27
N ASN A 333 15.12 14.00 7.27
CA ASN A 333 16.38 14.09 8.02
C ASN A 333 17.59 14.52 7.18
N CYS A 334 17.51 14.40 5.85
CA CYS A 334 18.63 14.60 4.93
C CYS A 334 19.40 15.91 5.12
N PRO A 335 18.76 17.11 5.28
CA PRO A 335 19.52 18.33 5.49
C PRO A 335 20.33 18.32 6.80
N GLY A 336 19.79 17.69 7.86
CA GLY A 336 20.48 17.54 9.14
C GLY A 336 21.72 16.66 9.03
N HIS A 337 21.66 15.55 8.31
CA HIS A 337 22.81 14.65 8.11
C HIS A 337 23.92 15.33 7.28
N VAL A 338 23.55 16.13 6.26
CA VAL A 338 24.56 16.93 5.54
C VAL A 338 25.23 17.94 6.46
N GLN A 339 24.51 18.57 7.41
CA GLN A 339 25.12 19.48 8.38
C GLN A 339 26.09 18.73 9.33
N ILE A 340 25.80 17.48 9.70
CA ILE A 340 26.70 16.63 10.49
C ILE A 340 27.93 16.27 9.65
N PHE A 341 27.76 15.88 8.39
CA PHE A 341 28.85 15.59 7.46
C PHE A 341 29.80 16.79 7.32
N ASN A 342 29.29 18.00 7.27
CA ASN A 342 30.05 19.24 7.12
C ASN A 342 30.93 19.57 8.34
N GLN A 343 30.76 18.87 9.47
CA GLN A 343 31.61 19.11 10.64
C GLN A 343 32.97 18.40 10.46
N GLY A 344 34.00 19.22 10.39
CA GLY A 344 35.37 18.77 10.16
C GLY A 344 35.68 18.40 8.69
N LEU A 345 36.96 18.32 8.39
CA LEU A 345 37.45 17.96 7.08
C LEU A 345 37.30 16.47 6.84
N LYS A 346 36.74 16.08 5.71
CA LYS A 346 36.65 14.69 5.26
C LYS A 346 37.55 14.47 4.04
N SER A 347 38.10 13.26 3.91
CA SER A 347 38.85 12.83 2.73
C SER A 347 38.18 11.63 2.08
N TYR A 348 38.60 11.28 0.87
CA TYR A 348 38.12 10.08 0.17
C TYR A 348 38.32 8.79 0.99
N ARG A 349 39.29 8.76 1.92
CA ARG A 349 39.56 7.62 2.80
C ARG A 349 38.54 7.45 3.93
N ASP A 350 37.79 8.50 4.22
CA ASP A 350 36.73 8.48 5.22
C ASP A 350 35.38 8.00 4.63
N LEU A 351 35.33 7.79 3.30
CA LEU A 351 34.16 7.34 2.57
C LEU A 351 34.23 5.84 2.23
N PRO A 352 33.13 5.10 2.21
CA PRO A 352 31.76 5.59 2.43
C PRO A 352 31.48 5.88 3.90
N LEU A 353 30.77 6.98 4.17
CA LEU A 353 30.30 7.36 5.51
C LEU A 353 28.81 7.10 5.61
N ARG A 354 28.41 6.13 6.42
CA ARG A 354 27.03 5.69 6.59
C ARG A 354 26.46 6.24 7.90
N MET A 355 25.47 7.11 7.82
CA MET A 355 24.78 7.71 8.98
C MET A 355 23.35 7.23 9.03
N GLY A 356 22.90 6.70 10.18
CA GLY A 356 21.51 6.29 10.44
C GLY A 356 20.88 7.09 11.56
N GLU A 357 19.58 7.38 11.46
CA GLU A 357 18.82 8.09 12.49
C GLU A 357 17.41 7.50 12.62
N PHE A 358 16.96 7.25 13.85
CA PHE A 358 15.52 7.18 14.11
C PHE A 358 14.99 8.61 14.20
N GLY A 359 14.65 9.13 13.01
CA GLY A 359 14.30 10.53 12.82
C GLY A 359 12.81 10.78 12.96
N SER A 360 12.40 11.52 14.02
CA SER A 360 11.02 11.97 14.15
C SER A 360 10.74 13.08 13.14
N CYS A 361 9.88 12.79 12.17
CA CYS A 361 9.48 13.68 11.09
C CYS A 361 7.99 14.01 11.16
N HIS A 362 7.62 15.19 10.65
CA HIS A 362 6.22 15.60 10.61
C HIS A 362 5.87 16.12 9.21
N ARG A 363 4.75 15.65 8.67
CA ARG A 363 4.21 16.07 7.38
C ARG A 363 2.75 16.45 7.55
N ASN A 364 2.37 17.62 7.04
CA ASN A 364 0.99 18.11 7.13
C ASN A 364 0.10 17.42 6.09
N GLU A 365 -0.08 16.12 6.27
CA GLU A 365 -0.97 15.32 5.44
C GLU A 365 -2.42 15.81 5.53
N PRO A 366 -3.19 15.86 4.43
CA PRO A 366 -4.61 16.22 4.46
C PRO A 366 -5.39 15.32 5.41
N SER A 367 -6.33 15.88 6.18
CA SER A 367 -7.12 15.13 7.18
C SER A 367 -7.86 13.93 6.59
N GLY A 368 -8.40 14.06 5.37
CA GLY A 368 -9.11 12.99 4.68
C GLY A 368 -8.22 11.83 4.22
N SER A 369 -6.89 11.99 4.23
CA SER A 369 -5.95 10.94 3.85
C SER A 369 -5.41 10.14 5.05
N LEU A 370 -5.69 10.56 6.28
CA LEU A 370 -5.20 9.89 7.49
C LEU A 370 -5.85 8.53 7.68
N HIS A 371 -5.04 7.51 8.01
CA HIS A 371 -5.53 6.15 8.16
C HIS A 371 -4.76 5.36 9.23
N GLY A 372 -5.19 5.47 10.49
CA GLY A 372 -4.54 4.79 11.61
C GLY A 372 -3.02 4.97 11.60
N LEU A 373 -2.26 3.89 11.79
CA LEU A 373 -0.79 3.90 11.71
C LEU A 373 -0.26 3.95 10.28
N MET A 374 -1.08 3.64 9.27
CA MET A 374 -0.64 3.53 7.86
C MET A 374 -0.34 4.89 7.23
N ARG A 375 -1.06 5.94 7.63
CA ARG A 375 -0.82 7.30 7.17
C ARG A 375 -1.06 8.31 8.29
N VAL A 376 0.03 8.85 8.80
CA VAL A 376 0.10 9.72 9.97
C VAL A 376 0.76 11.05 9.61
N ARG A 377 0.64 12.05 10.48
CA ARG A 377 1.33 13.34 10.36
C ARG A 377 2.64 13.37 11.12
N GLY A 378 2.73 12.67 12.25
CA GLY A 378 3.95 12.52 13.05
C GLY A 378 4.42 11.07 13.02
N PHE A 379 5.66 10.83 12.59
CA PHE A 379 6.21 9.48 12.44
C PHE A 379 7.71 9.45 12.67
N THR A 380 8.23 8.26 12.97
CA THR A 380 9.66 8.01 13.12
C THR A 380 10.16 7.19 11.94
N GLN A 381 11.11 7.72 11.19
CA GLN A 381 11.78 7.02 10.09
C GLN A 381 13.02 6.28 10.56
N ASP A 382 13.25 5.07 10.05
CA ASP A 382 14.53 4.36 10.11
C ASP A 382 15.46 4.85 8.98
N ASP A 383 15.73 6.13 9.00
CA ASP A 383 16.37 6.86 7.91
C ASP A 383 17.89 6.74 7.95
N ALA A 384 18.51 6.68 6.79
CA ALA A 384 19.96 6.72 6.69
C ALA A 384 20.42 7.43 5.42
N HIS A 385 21.59 8.06 5.53
CA HIS A 385 22.26 8.73 4.43
C HIS A 385 23.69 8.23 4.33
N ILE A 386 24.07 7.79 3.14
CA ILE A 386 25.40 7.27 2.86
C ILE A 386 26.09 8.29 1.95
N PHE A 387 27.19 8.86 2.42
CA PHE A 387 28.03 9.75 1.63
C PHE A 387 29.17 8.92 1.04
N CYS A 388 29.29 8.91 -0.27
CA CYS A 388 30.25 8.07 -0.99
C CYS A 388 30.82 8.77 -2.23
N THR A 389 31.88 8.19 -2.82
CA THR A 389 32.36 8.59 -4.15
C THR A 389 31.45 8.01 -5.24
N GLU A 390 31.54 8.52 -6.47
CA GLU A 390 30.75 7.97 -7.60
C GLU A 390 31.07 6.47 -7.83
N GLU A 391 32.33 6.06 -7.68
CA GLU A 391 32.76 4.67 -7.86
C GLU A 391 32.22 3.73 -6.78
N GLN A 392 31.89 4.25 -5.59
CA GLN A 392 31.35 3.46 -4.48
C GLN A 392 29.84 3.26 -4.57
N VAL A 393 29.12 4.05 -5.39
CA VAL A 393 27.65 4.05 -5.46
C VAL A 393 27.08 2.65 -5.61
N ARG A 394 27.53 1.90 -6.61
CA ARG A 394 26.99 0.56 -6.90
C ARG A 394 27.20 -0.42 -5.74
N ALA A 395 28.37 -0.40 -5.11
CA ALA A 395 28.67 -1.25 -3.96
C ALA A 395 27.77 -0.91 -2.76
N GLU A 396 27.56 0.38 -2.49
CA GLU A 396 26.70 0.83 -1.39
C GLU A 396 25.21 0.54 -1.65
N VAL A 397 24.74 0.67 -2.88
CA VAL A 397 23.37 0.26 -3.26
C VAL A 397 23.17 -1.24 -3.07
N ASN A 398 24.15 -2.08 -3.46
CA ASN A 398 24.11 -3.53 -3.23
C ASN A 398 24.03 -3.88 -1.73
N GLU A 399 24.77 -3.16 -0.87
CA GLU A 399 24.68 -3.33 0.59
C GLU A 399 23.29 -2.93 1.13
N CYS A 400 22.72 -1.83 0.62
CA CYS A 400 21.36 -1.43 0.99
C CYS A 400 20.33 -2.49 0.60
N ILE A 401 20.41 -3.04 -0.60
CA ILE A 401 19.52 -4.11 -1.08
C ILE A 401 19.63 -5.34 -0.17
N ARG A 402 20.87 -5.79 0.14
CA ARG A 402 21.07 -6.92 1.06
C ARG A 402 20.44 -6.69 2.42
N MET A 403 20.62 -5.51 2.99
CA MET A 403 20.05 -5.13 4.28
C MET A 403 18.51 -5.13 4.25
N VAL A 404 17.89 -4.67 3.16
CA VAL A 404 16.43 -4.70 2.98
C VAL A 404 15.91 -6.14 3.04
N TYR A 405 16.49 -7.05 2.25
CA TYR A 405 16.05 -8.45 2.22
C TYR A 405 16.31 -9.19 3.54
N ASP A 406 17.44 -8.93 4.19
CA ASP A 406 17.77 -9.48 5.52
C ASP A 406 16.74 -9.04 6.58
N VAL A 407 16.38 -7.77 6.59
CA VAL A 407 15.37 -7.24 7.52
C VAL A 407 13.99 -7.83 7.22
N TYR A 408 13.53 -7.79 5.98
CA TYR A 408 12.20 -8.28 5.62
C TYR A 408 12.05 -9.79 5.84
N GLY A 409 13.08 -10.58 5.51
CA GLY A 409 13.12 -12.01 5.77
C GLY A 409 12.97 -12.35 7.27
N THR A 410 13.51 -11.52 8.17
CA THR A 410 13.34 -11.71 9.63
C THR A 410 11.87 -11.60 10.05
N PHE A 411 11.04 -10.84 9.32
CA PHE A 411 9.60 -10.71 9.56
C PHE A 411 8.74 -11.66 8.73
N GLY A 412 9.34 -12.51 7.89
CA GLY A 412 8.63 -13.48 7.05
C GLY A 412 8.01 -12.90 5.78
N PHE A 413 8.46 -11.73 5.34
CA PHE A 413 8.02 -11.18 4.06
C PHE A 413 8.87 -11.74 2.91
N ASP A 414 8.33 -12.74 2.21
CA ASP A 414 9.00 -13.40 1.08
C ASP A 414 8.62 -12.79 -0.27
N LYS A 415 7.43 -12.15 -0.36
CA LYS A 415 6.95 -11.51 -1.57
C LYS A 415 7.26 -10.02 -1.55
N ILE A 416 8.28 -9.62 -2.28
CA ILE A 416 8.74 -8.24 -2.39
C ILE A 416 8.70 -7.85 -3.87
N ALA A 417 7.84 -6.90 -4.24
CA ALA A 417 7.85 -6.30 -5.55
C ALA A 417 8.83 -5.12 -5.56
N VAL A 418 9.67 -5.04 -6.59
CA VAL A 418 10.69 -4.00 -6.72
C VAL A 418 10.43 -3.17 -7.95
N LYS A 419 10.47 -1.83 -7.79
CA LYS A 419 10.30 -0.88 -8.88
C LYS A 419 11.45 0.10 -8.91
N LEU A 420 11.85 0.48 -10.13
CA LEU A 420 12.85 1.49 -10.39
C LEU A 420 12.17 2.73 -10.98
N SER A 421 12.00 3.75 -10.16
CA SER A 421 11.39 5.03 -10.53
C SER A 421 12.44 5.93 -11.16
N THR A 422 12.22 6.29 -12.43
CA THR A 422 13.17 7.05 -13.24
C THR A 422 12.82 8.53 -13.33
N ARG A 423 13.61 9.28 -14.06
CA ARG A 423 13.56 10.76 -14.16
C ARG A 423 12.18 11.34 -14.43
N PRO A 424 11.71 12.30 -13.62
CA PRO A 424 10.49 13.05 -13.88
C PRO A 424 10.75 14.18 -14.89
N GLU A 425 9.67 14.76 -15.44
CA GLU A 425 9.75 15.91 -16.36
C GLU A 425 10.44 17.10 -15.70
N LYS A 426 10.02 17.47 -14.47
CA LYS A 426 10.66 18.51 -13.65
C LYS A 426 11.74 17.88 -12.77
N ARG A 427 13.00 18.13 -13.12
CA ARG A 427 14.17 17.58 -12.41
C ARG A 427 15.33 18.55 -12.34
N ILE A 428 16.27 18.27 -11.47
CA ILE A 428 17.56 18.96 -11.36
C ILE A 428 18.63 18.09 -12.03
N GLY A 429 19.66 18.72 -12.64
CA GLY A 429 20.82 18.05 -13.20
C GLY A 429 20.73 17.79 -14.71
N THR A 430 21.78 17.15 -15.23
CA THR A 430 21.91 16.84 -16.65
C THR A 430 21.35 15.45 -16.96
N ASP A 431 20.98 15.22 -18.22
CA ASP A 431 20.50 13.91 -18.66
C ASP A 431 21.56 12.81 -18.50
N ASP A 432 22.85 13.15 -18.69
CA ASP A 432 23.96 12.20 -18.49
C ASP A 432 24.09 11.73 -17.04
N MET A 433 23.90 12.62 -16.05
CA MET A 433 23.89 12.26 -14.63
C MET A 433 22.73 11.33 -14.31
N TRP A 434 21.55 11.64 -14.82
CA TRP A 434 20.36 10.80 -14.63
C TRP A 434 20.53 9.43 -15.26
N THR A 435 21.07 9.37 -16.49
CA THR A 435 21.31 8.10 -17.18
C THR A 435 22.25 7.21 -16.39
N ARG A 436 23.39 7.74 -15.92
CA ARG A 436 24.33 6.98 -15.06
C ARG A 436 23.68 6.50 -13.76
N ALA A 437 22.93 7.38 -13.09
CA ALA A 437 22.25 7.04 -11.85
C ALA A 437 21.22 5.91 -12.04
N GLU A 438 20.42 5.98 -13.09
CA GLU A 438 19.44 4.95 -13.42
C GLU A 438 20.11 3.62 -13.80
N GLU A 439 21.20 3.68 -14.58
CA GLU A 439 22.01 2.51 -14.94
C GLU A 439 22.65 1.85 -13.72
N ASP A 440 23.19 2.62 -12.78
CA ASP A 440 23.79 2.08 -11.55
C ASP A 440 22.77 1.37 -10.68
N LEU A 441 21.55 1.94 -10.51
CA LEU A 441 20.48 1.30 -9.77
C LEU A 441 19.97 0.03 -10.47
N ALA A 442 19.79 0.07 -11.79
CA ALA A 442 19.37 -1.09 -12.58
C ALA A 442 20.41 -2.21 -12.55
N ALA A 443 21.71 -1.85 -12.66
CA ALA A 443 22.81 -2.80 -12.58
C ALA A 443 22.87 -3.48 -11.20
N ALA A 444 22.71 -2.71 -10.11
CA ALA A 444 22.69 -3.26 -8.77
C ALA A 444 21.54 -4.28 -8.58
N LEU A 445 20.35 -3.99 -9.06
CA LEU A 445 19.22 -4.94 -9.02
C LEU A 445 19.51 -6.20 -9.84
N THR A 446 20.06 -6.04 -11.04
CA THR A 446 20.39 -7.15 -11.94
C THR A 446 21.49 -8.04 -11.35
N GLU A 447 22.54 -7.47 -10.78
CA GLU A 447 23.65 -8.19 -10.11
C GLU A 447 23.16 -9.04 -8.93
N ASN A 448 22.13 -8.57 -8.21
CA ASN A 448 21.49 -9.32 -7.14
C ASN A 448 20.41 -10.31 -7.63
N GLY A 449 20.17 -10.42 -8.94
CA GLY A 449 19.16 -11.31 -9.52
C GLY A 449 17.72 -10.94 -9.15
N ILE A 450 17.46 -9.66 -8.88
CA ILE A 450 16.15 -9.16 -8.43
C ILE A 450 15.35 -8.72 -9.64
N PRO A 451 14.18 -9.32 -9.90
CA PRO A 451 13.26 -8.82 -10.92
C PRO A 451 12.67 -7.47 -10.50
N PHE A 452 12.59 -6.53 -11.42
CA PHE A 452 12.03 -5.21 -11.16
C PHE A 452 11.30 -4.63 -12.38
N GLU A 453 10.43 -3.66 -12.13
CA GLU A 453 9.70 -2.91 -13.14
C GLU A 453 10.16 -1.46 -13.16
N TYR A 454 10.28 -0.87 -14.36
CA TYR A 454 10.51 0.56 -14.50
C TYR A 454 9.22 1.34 -14.26
N GLN A 455 9.31 2.44 -13.50
CA GLN A 455 8.27 3.45 -13.34
C GLN A 455 8.75 4.79 -13.92
N PRO A 456 8.53 5.06 -15.20
CA PRO A 456 8.96 6.30 -15.83
C PRO A 456 8.28 7.53 -15.22
N GLY A 457 9.07 8.54 -14.86
CA GLY A 457 8.54 9.80 -14.34
C GLY A 457 8.28 9.86 -12.83
N GLU A 458 8.41 8.74 -12.10
CA GLU A 458 8.07 8.65 -10.67
C GLU A 458 9.28 8.87 -9.75
N GLY A 459 10.45 9.14 -10.28
CA GLY A 459 11.65 9.52 -9.53
C GLY A 459 11.44 10.86 -8.79
N ALA A 460 12.23 11.13 -7.76
CA ALA A 460 12.22 12.44 -7.14
C ALA A 460 12.89 13.47 -8.07
N PHE A 461 12.61 14.75 -7.85
CA PHE A 461 13.21 15.81 -8.68
C PHE A 461 14.74 15.88 -8.63
N TYR A 462 15.36 15.21 -7.66
CA TYR A 462 16.82 15.19 -7.40
C TYR A 462 17.49 13.83 -7.63
N GLY A 463 16.75 12.77 -7.93
CA GLY A 463 17.35 11.48 -8.27
C GLY A 463 16.36 10.32 -8.43
N PRO A 464 16.81 9.27 -9.14
CA PRO A 464 16.05 8.03 -9.29
C PRO A 464 16.03 7.23 -7.99
N LYS A 465 15.05 6.31 -7.84
CA LYS A 465 14.90 5.52 -6.63
C LYS A 465 14.50 4.08 -6.92
N ILE A 466 14.99 3.15 -6.11
CA ILE A 466 14.45 1.81 -5.97
C ILE A 466 13.39 1.83 -4.88
N GLU A 467 12.22 1.27 -5.16
CA GLU A 467 11.11 1.14 -4.20
C GLU A 467 10.84 -0.34 -3.94
N PHE A 468 10.77 -0.70 -2.64
CA PHE A 468 10.46 -2.05 -2.20
C PHE A 468 9.04 -2.07 -1.63
N THR A 469 8.20 -2.88 -2.24
CA THR A 469 6.79 -3.06 -1.85
C THR A 469 6.60 -4.45 -1.28
N LEU A 470 6.20 -4.51 -0.02
CA LEU A 470 5.84 -5.76 0.66
C LEU A 470 4.43 -6.19 0.28
N HIS A 471 4.25 -7.48 0.06
CA HIS A 471 2.93 -8.09 -0.03
C HIS A 471 2.64 -8.83 1.28
N ASP A 472 1.53 -8.48 1.93
CA ASP A 472 1.11 -9.16 3.16
C ASP A 472 0.40 -10.49 2.88
N CYS A 473 0.00 -11.20 3.94
CA CYS A 473 -0.67 -12.50 3.84
C CYS A 473 -2.03 -12.46 3.09
N LEU A 474 -2.57 -11.28 2.81
CA LEU A 474 -3.77 -11.03 2.01
C LEU A 474 -3.43 -10.48 0.61
N ASP A 475 -2.16 -10.52 0.23
CA ASP A 475 -1.62 -10.01 -1.04
C ASP A 475 -1.82 -8.49 -1.25
N ARG A 476 -1.98 -7.72 -0.15
CA ARG A 476 -2.06 -6.26 -0.21
C ARG A 476 -0.66 -5.67 -0.29
N ALA A 477 -0.47 -4.71 -1.18
CA ALA A 477 0.81 -4.06 -1.45
C ALA A 477 1.09 -2.90 -0.47
N TRP A 478 2.27 -2.91 0.17
CA TRP A 478 2.72 -1.90 1.12
C TRP A 478 4.11 -1.41 0.74
N GLN A 479 4.21 -0.24 0.14
CA GLN A 479 5.50 0.40 -0.11
C GLN A 479 6.14 0.80 1.21
N CYS A 480 7.34 0.28 1.50
CA CYS A 480 8.10 0.51 2.73
C CYS A 480 9.51 1.00 2.45
N GLY A 481 10.35 0.14 1.89
CA GLY A 481 11.76 0.43 1.66
C GLY A 481 12.02 1.30 0.45
N THR A 482 13.03 2.15 0.55
CA THR A 482 13.51 2.95 -0.57
C THR A 482 15.03 3.08 -0.54
N VAL A 483 15.66 3.08 -1.71
CA VAL A 483 17.07 3.45 -1.92
C VAL A 483 17.10 4.46 -3.05
N GLN A 484 17.60 5.66 -2.77
CA GLN A 484 17.51 6.79 -3.69
C GLN A 484 18.86 7.48 -3.84
N LEU A 485 19.28 7.76 -5.07
CA LEU A 485 20.50 8.50 -5.35
C LEU A 485 20.25 10.01 -5.36
N ASP A 486 21.20 10.76 -4.85
CA ASP A 486 21.17 12.23 -4.82
C ASP A 486 22.57 12.78 -5.10
N PHE A 487 22.70 13.46 -6.23
CA PHE A 487 23.95 14.12 -6.64
C PHE A 487 23.95 15.63 -6.33
N PHE A 488 22.88 16.17 -5.75
CA PHE A 488 22.64 17.63 -5.70
C PHE A 488 22.60 18.20 -4.29
N LEU A 489 21.87 17.56 -3.38
CA LEU A 489 21.63 18.10 -2.04
C LEU A 489 22.93 18.32 -1.26
N PRO A 490 23.94 17.40 -1.27
CA PRO A 490 25.21 17.64 -0.60
C PRO A 490 25.88 18.94 -1.08
N GLY A 491 25.97 19.15 -2.39
CA GLY A 491 26.59 20.33 -2.99
C GLY A 491 25.83 21.62 -2.66
N ARG A 492 24.50 21.61 -2.67
CA ARG A 492 23.66 22.76 -2.28
C ARG A 492 23.86 23.19 -0.83
N LEU A 493 24.21 22.25 0.03
CA LEU A 493 24.48 22.49 1.45
C LEU A 493 25.98 22.64 1.74
N GLY A 494 26.84 22.72 0.70
CA GLY A 494 28.26 22.97 0.82
C GLY A 494 29.07 21.76 1.30
N ALA A 495 28.56 20.54 1.15
CA ALA A 495 29.29 19.35 1.49
C ALA A 495 30.40 19.08 0.48
N SER A 496 31.60 18.78 0.98
CA SER A 496 32.74 18.38 0.15
C SER A 496 33.73 17.53 0.95
N TYR A 497 34.44 16.67 0.24
CA TYR A 497 35.59 15.93 0.77
C TYR A 497 36.84 16.22 -0.06
N VAL A 498 37.99 15.88 0.48
CA VAL A 498 39.30 15.99 -0.24
C VAL A 498 39.52 14.72 -1.04
N GLY A 499 39.54 14.82 -2.36
CA GLY A 499 39.82 13.73 -3.28
C GLY A 499 41.31 13.33 -3.27
N GLU A 500 41.65 12.30 -4.05
CA GLU A 500 43.02 11.79 -4.15
C GLU A 500 44.02 12.84 -4.65
N ASN A 501 43.56 13.76 -5.51
CA ASN A 501 44.34 14.83 -6.09
C ASN A 501 44.38 16.10 -5.23
N ASN A 502 43.93 16.05 -3.97
CA ASN A 502 43.72 17.18 -3.06
C ASN A 502 42.66 18.21 -3.52
N ASP A 503 41.83 17.90 -4.51
CA ASP A 503 40.71 18.73 -4.94
C ASP A 503 39.52 18.57 -4.00
N ARG A 504 38.65 19.60 -3.99
CA ARG A 504 37.38 19.54 -3.29
C ARG A 504 36.31 18.91 -4.19
N VAL A 505 35.78 17.76 -3.76
CA VAL A 505 34.78 16.98 -4.50
C VAL A 505 33.49 16.92 -3.69
N VAL A 506 32.33 17.07 -4.35
CA VAL A 506 31.03 16.88 -3.74
C VAL A 506 30.72 15.38 -3.65
N PRO A 507 30.38 14.83 -2.49
CA PRO A 507 30.01 13.42 -2.38
C PRO A 507 28.65 13.14 -3.03
N VAL A 508 28.48 11.93 -3.54
CA VAL A 508 27.14 11.37 -3.82
C VAL A 508 26.50 11.01 -2.50
N MET A 509 25.19 11.23 -2.38
CA MET A 509 24.42 10.82 -1.21
C MET A 509 23.37 9.79 -1.60
N ILE A 510 23.31 8.70 -0.85
CA ILE A 510 22.28 7.68 -0.98
C ILE A 510 21.34 7.82 0.21
N HIS A 511 20.08 8.08 -0.05
CA HIS A 511 19.00 8.04 0.95
C HIS A 511 18.50 6.60 1.06
N ARG A 512 18.34 6.10 2.27
CA ARG A 512 17.84 4.75 2.52
C ARG A 512 16.89 4.73 3.70
N ALA A 513 15.70 4.18 3.49
CA ALA A 513 14.79 3.71 4.54
C ALA A 513 14.46 2.24 4.27
N ILE A 514 14.33 1.41 5.30
CA ILE A 514 13.94 -0.01 5.17
C ILE A 514 12.49 -0.19 5.60
N LEU A 515 12.17 0.14 6.83
CA LEU A 515 10.80 0.06 7.37
C LEU A 515 9.91 1.19 6.81
N GLY A 516 10.53 2.28 6.39
CA GLY A 516 9.89 3.51 5.95
C GLY A 516 9.48 4.38 7.14
N SER A 517 8.38 4.07 7.83
CA SER A 517 8.08 4.63 9.15
C SER A 517 7.79 3.50 10.13
N MET A 518 8.24 3.67 11.37
CA MET A 518 8.01 2.72 12.46
C MET A 518 6.51 2.48 12.67
N GLU A 519 5.72 3.55 12.66
CA GLU A 519 4.27 3.53 12.82
C GLU A 519 3.60 2.68 11.74
N ARG A 520 3.91 2.97 10.47
CA ARG A 520 3.35 2.23 9.34
C ARG A 520 3.77 0.77 9.36
N PHE A 521 5.03 0.48 9.65
CA PHE A 521 5.53 -0.89 9.71
C PHE A 521 4.89 -1.69 10.86
N ILE A 522 4.70 -1.07 12.05
CA ILE A 522 3.95 -1.69 13.15
C ILE A 522 2.50 -1.96 12.75
N GLY A 523 1.87 -1.04 12.02
CA GLY A 523 0.54 -1.25 11.45
C GLY A 523 0.49 -2.47 10.53
N ILE A 524 1.45 -2.58 9.59
CA ILE A 524 1.59 -3.72 8.67
C ILE A 524 1.79 -5.03 9.45
N LEU A 525 2.73 -5.08 10.41
CA LEU A 525 2.96 -6.26 11.25
C LEU A 525 1.72 -6.64 12.07
N THR A 526 0.98 -5.65 12.58
CA THR A 526 -0.27 -5.89 13.32
C THR A 526 -1.30 -6.62 12.45
N GLU A 527 -1.43 -6.21 11.20
CA GLU A 527 -2.34 -6.83 10.23
C GLU A 527 -1.81 -8.17 9.70
N GLU A 528 -0.51 -8.26 9.38
CA GLU A 528 0.15 -9.48 8.93
C GLU A 528 -0.03 -10.62 9.95
N TYR A 529 0.33 -10.36 11.19
CA TYR A 529 0.21 -11.36 12.26
C TYR A 529 -1.19 -11.40 12.89
N ALA A 530 -2.13 -10.58 12.45
CA ALA A 530 -3.42 -10.39 13.12
C ALA A 530 -3.24 -10.14 14.63
N GLY A 531 -2.16 -9.45 15.03
CA GLY A 531 -1.75 -9.21 16.43
C GLY A 531 -1.13 -10.41 17.15
N PHE A 532 -0.98 -11.56 16.50
CA PHE A 532 -0.26 -12.71 17.05
C PHE A 532 1.25 -12.57 16.80
N TYR A 533 1.83 -11.51 17.35
CA TYR A 533 3.25 -11.19 17.14
C TYR A 533 4.17 -12.38 17.48
N PRO A 534 5.29 -12.56 16.74
CA PRO A 534 6.35 -13.47 17.14
C PRO A 534 6.81 -13.19 18.58
N THR A 535 7.21 -14.21 19.30
CA THR A 535 7.52 -14.10 20.73
C THR A 535 8.56 -13.02 21.02
N TRP A 536 9.55 -12.85 20.16
CA TRP A 536 10.61 -11.86 20.38
C TRP A 536 10.12 -10.39 20.33
N ILE A 537 9.01 -10.08 19.60
CA ILE A 537 8.41 -8.73 19.55
C ILE A 537 7.26 -8.60 20.55
N ALA A 538 6.61 -9.69 20.94
CA ALA A 538 5.40 -9.65 21.77
C ALA A 538 5.64 -8.83 23.04
N PRO A 539 4.77 -7.85 23.37
CA PRO A 539 4.96 -6.97 24.54
C PRO A 539 4.96 -7.73 25.86
N VAL A 540 4.14 -8.78 25.94
CA VAL A 540 4.16 -9.77 27.03
C VAL A 540 4.43 -11.11 26.36
N GLN A 541 5.58 -11.71 26.67
CA GLN A 541 6.01 -12.98 26.06
C GLN A 541 5.43 -14.19 26.81
N VAL A 542 5.33 -14.04 28.13
CA VAL A 542 4.89 -15.09 29.03
C VAL A 542 3.97 -14.52 30.10
N VAL A 543 2.94 -15.26 30.45
CA VAL A 543 2.18 -15.02 31.69
C VAL A 543 2.28 -16.24 32.58
N VAL A 544 2.57 -16.03 33.89
CA VAL A 544 2.62 -17.09 34.92
C VAL A 544 1.39 -16.98 35.80
N MET A 545 0.67 -18.07 35.98
CA MET A 545 -0.63 -18.10 36.66
C MET A 545 -0.67 -19.15 37.73
N ASN A 546 -1.24 -18.80 38.89
CA ASN A 546 -1.61 -19.76 39.91
C ASN A 546 -3.03 -20.34 39.68
N ILE A 547 -3.28 -21.54 40.16
CA ILE A 547 -4.63 -22.13 40.22
C ILE A 547 -5.35 -21.67 41.48
N THR A 548 -4.66 -21.65 42.63
CA THR A 548 -5.13 -21.16 43.91
C THR A 548 -4.07 -20.26 44.56
N ASP A 549 -4.41 -19.57 45.62
CA ASP A 549 -3.50 -18.65 46.32
C ASP A 549 -2.26 -19.35 46.90
N SER A 550 -2.34 -20.68 47.20
CA SER A 550 -1.21 -21.46 47.75
C SER A 550 0.02 -21.49 46.84
N GLN A 551 -0.12 -21.29 45.52
CA GLN A 551 1.01 -21.26 44.58
C GLN A 551 1.57 -19.86 44.34
N SER A 552 1.05 -18.80 44.98
CA SER A 552 1.41 -17.40 44.69
C SER A 552 2.91 -17.13 44.86
N ASP A 553 3.54 -17.65 45.91
CA ASP A 553 4.98 -17.47 46.13
C ASP A 553 5.82 -18.12 45.03
N TYR A 554 5.43 -19.33 44.60
CA TYR A 554 6.11 -20.01 43.48
C TYR A 554 5.96 -19.25 42.15
N VAL A 555 4.76 -18.75 41.85
CA VAL A 555 4.50 -17.92 40.68
C VAL A 555 5.35 -16.64 40.70
N GLN A 556 5.48 -15.98 41.86
CA GLN A 556 6.32 -14.78 41.99
C GLN A 556 7.80 -15.10 41.80
N GLN A 557 8.32 -16.18 42.38
CA GLN A 557 9.70 -16.64 42.21
C GLN A 557 9.99 -16.99 40.72
N LEU A 558 9.09 -17.72 40.06
CA LEU A 558 9.21 -18.06 38.65
C LEU A 558 9.15 -16.81 37.77
N THR A 559 8.23 -15.90 38.07
CA THR A 559 8.14 -14.61 37.35
C THR A 559 9.45 -13.84 37.48
N LYS A 560 10.00 -13.73 38.69
CA LYS A 560 11.28 -13.06 38.91
C LYS A 560 12.42 -13.71 38.13
N LYS A 561 12.49 -15.05 38.15
CA LYS A 561 13.50 -15.80 37.38
C LYS A 561 13.44 -15.54 35.89
N LEU A 562 12.23 -15.50 35.31
CA LEU A 562 12.02 -15.17 33.90
C LEU A 562 12.40 -13.71 33.60
N GLN A 563 12.06 -12.77 34.48
CA GLN A 563 12.47 -11.36 34.38
C GLN A 563 13.99 -11.19 34.38
N ASP A 564 14.66 -11.86 35.32
CA ASP A 564 16.13 -11.82 35.46
C ASP A 564 16.84 -12.44 34.22
N ALA A 565 16.18 -13.38 33.54
CA ALA A 565 16.63 -13.92 32.27
C ALA A 565 16.36 -12.98 31.06
N GLY A 566 15.69 -11.83 31.27
CA GLY A 566 15.36 -10.86 30.22
C GLY A 566 14.07 -11.16 29.45
N ILE A 567 13.21 -12.04 29.95
CA ILE A 567 11.92 -12.37 29.33
C ILE A 567 10.85 -11.40 29.84
N ARG A 568 10.03 -10.82 28.95
CA ARG A 568 8.90 -9.95 29.28
C ARG A 568 7.74 -10.81 29.81
N VAL A 569 7.64 -10.89 31.13
CA VAL A 569 6.69 -11.76 31.80
C VAL A 569 5.78 -10.98 32.77
N LYS A 570 4.53 -11.41 32.89
CA LYS A 570 3.55 -10.92 33.87
C LYS A 570 3.10 -12.08 34.77
N ALA A 571 2.88 -11.82 36.05
CA ALA A 571 2.20 -12.74 36.95
C ALA A 571 0.70 -12.43 36.95
N ASP A 572 -0.14 -13.45 36.93
CA ASP A 572 -1.58 -13.34 37.15
C ASP A 572 -1.99 -14.12 38.40
N LEU A 573 -2.01 -13.40 39.53
CA LEU A 573 -2.33 -13.92 40.86
C LEU A 573 -3.78 -13.67 41.27
N ARG A 574 -4.63 -13.21 40.35
CA ARG A 574 -6.03 -12.92 40.65
C ARG A 574 -6.75 -14.19 41.12
N ASN A 575 -7.66 -14.01 42.05
CA ASN A 575 -8.52 -15.11 42.53
C ASN A 575 -9.66 -15.36 41.53
N GLU A 576 -9.29 -15.94 40.38
CA GLU A 576 -10.17 -16.26 39.26
C GLU A 576 -9.95 -17.71 38.83
N LYS A 577 -10.97 -18.34 38.24
CA LYS A 577 -10.85 -19.69 37.68
C LYS A 577 -9.76 -19.73 36.62
N ILE A 578 -8.89 -20.74 36.67
CA ILE A 578 -7.76 -20.87 35.73
C ILE A 578 -8.21 -20.83 34.24
N GLY A 579 -9.36 -21.44 33.93
CA GLY A 579 -9.92 -21.38 32.56
C GLY A 579 -10.27 -19.97 32.10
N PHE A 580 -10.71 -19.09 33.02
CA PHE A 580 -10.97 -17.68 32.74
C PHE A 580 -9.66 -16.92 32.45
N LYS A 581 -8.63 -17.10 33.30
CA LYS A 581 -7.30 -16.52 33.10
C LYS A 581 -6.70 -16.93 31.77
N ILE A 582 -6.72 -18.23 31.45
CA ILE A 582 -6.24 -18.77 30.17
C ILE A 582 -6.96 -18.10 28.99
N ARG A 583 -8.30 -18.02 29.03
CA ARG A 583 -9.09 -17.38 27.97
C ARG A 583 -8.73 -15.91 27.80
N GLU A 584 -8.59 -15.16 28.88
CA GLU A 584 -8.25 -13.73 28.82
C GLU A 584 -6.87 -13.51 28.19
N HIS A 585 -5.84 -14.28 28.61
CA HIS A 585 -4.50 -14.16 28.05
C HIS A 585 -4.41 -14.68 26.61
N THR A 586 -5.24 -15.65 26.23
CA THR A 586 -5.39 -16.07 24.82
C THR A 586 -5.98 -14.94 23.98
N LEU A 587 -7.01 -14.23 24.47
CA LEU A 587 -7.58 -13.07 23.77
C LEU A 587 -6.60 -11.90 23.66
N ARG A 588 -5.71 -11.73 24.65
CA ARG A 588 -4.58 -10.80 24.62
C ARG A 588 -3.40 -11.29 23.77
N ARG A 589 -3.51 -12.50 23.19
CA ARG A 589 -2.54 -13.11 22.27
C ARG A 589 -1.15 -13.29 22.87
N VAL A 590 -1.08 -13.50 24.20
CA VAL A 590 0.18 -13.78 24.90
C VAL A 590 0.76 -15.10 24.38
N PRO A 591 2.01 -15.15 23.90
CA PRO A 591 2.61 -16.34 23.29
C PRO A 591 2.55 -17.58 24.17
N TYR A 592 2.94 -17.44 25.45
CA TYR A 592 3.02 -18.56 26.38
C TYR A 592 2.31 -18.27 27.70
N MET A 593 1.59 -19.27 28.16
CA MET A 593 0.89 -19.30 29.45
C MET A 593 1.46 -20.42 30.30
N LEU A 594 2.04 -20.07 31.43
CA LEU A 594 2.63 -21.00 32.39
C LEU A 594 1.68 -21.16 33.57
N VAL A 595 1.16 -22.35 33.77
CA VAL A 595 0.21 -22.66 34.85
C VAL A 595 0.93 -23.42 35.97
N CYS A 596 0.78 -22.93 37.19
CA CYS A 596 1.35 -23.53 38.40
C CYS A 596 0.22 -24.05 39.31
N GLY A 597 0.08 -25.35 39.40
CA GLY A 597 -0.75 -26.05 40.39
C GLY A 597 0.12 -26.72 41.46
N ASP A 598 -0.50 -27.40 42.42
CA ASP A 598 0.23 -28.07 43.51
C ASP A 598 1.24 -29.08 43.00
N LYS A 599 0.90 -29.84 41.95
CA LYS A 599 1.77 -30.84 41.33
C LYS A 599 3.02 -30.22 40.70
N GLU A 600 2.85 -29.08 40.03
CA GLU A 600 3.94 -28.34 39.42
C GLU A 600 4.87 -27.78 40.48
N VAL A 601 4.33 -27.22 41.56
CA VAL A 601 5.12 -26.68 42.69
C VAL A 601 5.93 -27.77 43.36
N GLU A 602 5.31 -28.91 43.71
CA GLU A 602 5.99 -30.06 44.32
C GLU A 602 7.10 -30.64 43.44
N ALA A 603 6.90 -30.65 42.13
CA ALA A 603 7.86 -31.21 41.19
C ALA A 603 8.92 -30.19 40.71
N GLY A 604 8.84 -28.90 41.06
CA GLY A 604 9.69 -27.83 40.55
C GLY A 604 9.50 -27.59 39.03
N LYS A 605 8.30 -27.86 38.51
CA LYS A 605 7.92 -27.78 37.12
C LYS A 605 6.89 -26.69 36.85
N VAL A 606 6.48 -26.57 35.59
CA VAL A 606 5.40 -25.67 35.18
C VAL A 606 4.66 -26.28 33.95
N ALA A 607 3.33 -26.18 33.94
CA ALA A 607 2.52 -26.61 32.81
C ALA A 607 2.51 -25.48 31.74
N VAL A 608 2.97 -25.80 30.53
CA VAL A 608 3.16 -24.83 29.45
C VAL A 608 2.03 -24.94 28.45
N ARG A 609 1.39 -23.82 28.16
CA ARG A 609 0.37 -23.68 27.11
C ARG A 609 0.73 -22.58 26.13
N THR A 610 0.43 -22.82 24.87
CA THR A 610 0.58 -21.80 23.83
C THR A 610 -0.73 -21.04 23.64
N ARG A 611 -0.64 -19.85 23.04
CA ARG A 611 -1.81 -19.03 22.67
C ARG A 611 -2.76 -19.68 21.67
N ARG A 612 -2.30 -20.72 20.93
CA ARG A 612 -3.12 -21.52 20.01
C ARG A 612 -3.87 -22.65 20.74
N GLY A 613 -3.71 -22.74 22.06
CA GLY A 613 -4.40 -23.71 22.90
C GLY A 613 -3.71 -25.06 23.03
N LYS A 614 -2.52 -25.25 22.45
CA LYS A 614 -1.75 -26.49 22.60
C LYS A 614 -1.15 -26.57 24.00
N ASP A 615 -1.34 -27.71 24.62
CA ASP A 615 -0.76 -28.06 25.91
C ASP A 615 0.56 -28.82 25.69
N LEU A 616 1.67 -28.23 26.10
CA LEU A 616 3.01 -28.84 25.97
C LEU A 616 3.37 -29.72 27.18
N GLY A 617 2.46 -29.83 28.14
CA GLY A 617 2.66 -30.61 29.35
C GLY A 617 3.45 -29.87 30.44
N SER A 618 3.82 -30.62 31.47
CA SER A 618 4.60 -30.12 32.61
C SER A 618 6.09 -30.30 32.37
N LEU A 619 6.82 -29.18 32.24
CA LEU A 619 8.23 -29.12 31.88
C LEU A 619 9.07 -28.57 33.04
N ASP A 620 10.37 -28.89 33.07
CA ASP A 620 11.32 -28.26 34.01
C ASP A 620 11.43 -26.76 33.73
N VAL A 621 11.50 -25.97 34.79
CA VAL A 621 11.55 -24.50 34.69
C VAL A 621 12.78 -24.02 33.90
N ASN A 622 13.97 -24.64 34.10
CA ASN A 622 15.17 -24.24 33.38
C ASN A 622 15.06 -24.59 31.89
N GLU A 623 14.51 -25.76 31.59
CA GLU A 623 14.25 -26.18 30.18
C GLU A 623 13.34 -25.18 29.46
N VAL A 624 12.27 -24.72 30.13
CA VAL A 624 11.36 -23.70 29.56
C VAL A 624 12.08 -22.38 29.32
N VAL A 625 12.87 -21.91 30.29
CA VAL A 625 13.67 -20.68 30.16
C VAL A 625 14.63 -20.78 28.98
N ASP A 626 15.38 -21.87 28.86
CA ASP A 626 16.36 -22.06 27.78
C ASP A 626 15.68 -22.12 26.40
N LYS A 627 14.55 -22.83 26.29
CA LYS A 627 13.79 -22.90 25.05
C LYS A 627 13.24 -21.53 24.63
N LEU A 628 12.66 -20.80 25.56
CA LEU A 628 12.14 -19.45 25.31
C LEU A 628 13.25 -18.48 24.88
N LEU A 629 14.40 -18.51 25.58
CA LEU A 629 15.54 -17.66 25.24
C LEU A 629 16.11 -18.01 23.86
N LYS A 630 16.14 -19.29 23.49
CA LYS A 630 16.57 -19.73 22.15
C LYS A 630 15.64 -19.18 21.07
N GLU A 631 14.32 -19.31 21.24
CA GLU A 631 13.29 -18.78 20.31
C GLU A 631 13.41 -17.26 20.18
N ILE A 632 13.50 -16.54 21.29
CA ILE A 632 13.60 -15.08 21.32
C ILE A 632 14.90 -14.61 20.61
N ARG A 633 16.05 -15.24 20.92
CA ARG A 633 17.35 -14.86 20.36
C ARG A 633 17.47 -15.17 18.87
N SER A 634 16.89 -16.28 18.42
CA SER A 634 16.84 -16.63 16.99
C SER A 634 15.83 -15.81 16.20
N ARG A 635 15.02 -15.00 16.86
CA ARG A 635 13.88 -14.25 16.26
C ARG A 635 12.95 -15.15 15.47
N SER A 636 12.70 -16.35 15.99
CA SER A 636 11.81 -17.31 15.35
C SER A 636 10.41 -16.73 15.13
N LEU A 637 9.86 -17.00 13.94
CA LEU A 637 8.46 -16.73 13.62
C LEU A 637 7.56 -17.85 14.16
N HIS A 638 8.13 -19.00 14.49
CA HIS A 638 7.45 -20.19 14.97
C HIS A 638 7.61 -20.35 16.48
N GLN A 639 6.57 -20.86 17.14
CA GLN A 639 6.58 -21.16 18.56
C GLN A 639 7.20 -22.54 18.83
N LEU A 640 7.48 -22.86 20.09
CA LEU A 640 8.07 -24.13 20.54
C LEU A 640 7.31 -25.39 20.09
N GLU A 641 6.10 -25.25 19.62
CA GLU A 641 5.23 -26.34 19.13
C GLU A 641 5.38 -26.67 17.65
N GLU A 642 6.03 -25.79 16.89
CA GLU A 642 6.26 -25.86 15.44
C GLU A 642 7.74 -26.20 15.14
#